data_3999f8dbb079b5fc833bbe14d0144a79
#
_entry.id   3999f8dbb079b5fc833bbe14d0144a79
#
_cell.length_a   1.000
_cell.length_b   1.000
_cell.length_c   1.000
_cell.angle_alpha   90.00
_cell.angle_beta   90.00
_cell.angle_gamma   90.00
#
_symmetry.space_group_name_H-M   'P 1'
#
loop_
_entity.id
_entity.type
_entity.pdbx_description
1 polymer ?
#
loop_
_entity_poly.entity_id
_entity_poly.type
_entity_poly.pdbx_seq_one_letter_code
_entity_poly.pdbx_strand_id
1 'polypeptide(L)'
;MSHLAPLIADLALILICAGIMTLLFKKLKQPLVLGYVVAGFLASPHMAYTPSVMDTANIQTWADIGVIFLLFALGLEFSFKKIVKVGGAAIIAACTIIFCMILLGVAVGTAFGWKRMDCIFLGGMIAMSSTTIIYKAFDDLGMRKKKFTGLVLSVLILEDILAIVLMVMLSTMAVSHNFEGTEMLGSIAKLLFFLILWFVVGIYLIPVLLKKCRKLMSEETLLIVSLGLCFGMVVLAAHTGFSAAFGAFIMGSILAETVEAESIERLVKPVKDLFGAIFFVSVGMMVDPLMIVEYAGPIVVITLAVIVGQSLFGTLGVLLAGQPLKTAMQCGFSLTQIGEFAFIIASLGVSLHVTSHFLYPIVVAVSVITTFLTPYMIRFAEPASNFVDTHLPERWQKFLLHYASGSQTVNHESLWKKLIFALLRITVVYSIVSVAVIAIAFRFLVPFFKGNLPGIWGSLLSALVIVLFISPFLRAIMIKKNHSVEFVTLWRDSRGNRAPLVATIVLRILLAVSFVMFVIAGLFKLSVGLVFGVAVLLVIVMILSRQLKRQSIMIERTFFQNLRSRDMRAEYLGEKKPEYAGRLLSRDLHLTDYEIPGESAWAGKTLAELNFGKRYGVHVVSILRGRRRINIPGASVRLFPLDKIQVIATDEELNVFGEEMNKLSTIAEDAVEKSEMILRQLRIDANSPFLGKTLKDAGIREKYHCLIVGVERGGETLHAPDVHEPFVEEDVVWIVGENVDVYKLVGENDENVDL
;
A
#
# COMPACT_ATOMS: atom_id res chain seq x y z
N MET A 1 -26.02 30.00 30.71
CA MET A 1 -25.33 29.61 29.45
C MET A 1 -24.69 28.28 29.70
N SER A 2 -25.11 27.27 28.96
CA SER A 2 -24.52 25.93 29.02
C SER A 2 -23.05 26.05 28.64
N HIS A 3 -22.15 25.75 29.58
CA HIS A 3 -20.71 25.70 29.33
C HIS A 3 -20.44 24.51 28.42
N LEU A 4 -20.46 24.73 27.11
CA LEU A 4 -19.96 23.75 26.16
C LEU A 4 -18.47 23.55 26.43
N ALA A 5 -18.03 22.29 26.54
CA ALA A 5 -16.61 22.04 26.79
C ALA A 5 -15.77 22.65 25.64
N PRO A 6 -14.68 23.38 25.94
CA PRO A 6 -13.83 24.03 24.92
C PRO A 6 -13.45 23.08 23.77
N LEU A 7 -13.19 21.83 24.09
CA LEU A 7 -12.88 20.76 23.13
C LEU A 7 -13.92 20.60 22.02
N ILE A 8 -15.23 20.71 22.37
CA ILE A 8 -16.31 20.54 21.38
C ILE A 8 -16.42 21.78 20.49
N ALA A 9 -16.22 22.98 21.07
CA ALA A 9 -16.24 24.24 20.32
C ALA A 9 -15.07 24.29 19.32
N ASP A 10 -13.88 23.89 19.75
CA ASP A 10 -12.68 23.81 18.91
C ASP A 10 -12.85 22.81 17.77
N LEU A 11 -13.38 21.61 18.07
CA LEU A 11 -13.67 20.60 17.04
C LEU A 11 -14.71 21.09 16.03
N ALA A 12 -15.76 21.76 16.49
CA ALA A 12 -16.78 22.32 15.59
C ALA A 12 -16.16 23.37 14.66
N LEU A 13 -15.33 24.27 15.17
CA LEU A 13 -14.63 25.26 14.35
C LEU A 13 -13.74 24.60 13.30
N ILE A 14 -12.92 23.63 13.71
CA ILE A 14 -12.04 22.85 12.80
C ILE A 14 -12.85 22.23 11.66
N LEU A 15 -13.94 21.53 11.97
CA LEU A 15 -14.75 20.83 10.97
C LEU A 15 -15.51 21.78 10.06
N ILE A 16 -16.01 22.90 10.56
CA ILE A 16 -16.70 23.92 9.74
C ILE A 16 -15.70 24.54 8.75
N CYS A 17 -14.54 24.98 9.22
CA CYS A 17 -13.51 25.56 8.38
C CYS A 17 -12.99 24.54 7.33
N ALA A 18 -12.73 23.31 7.75
CA ALA A 18 -12.36 22.22 6.83
C ALA A 18 -13.42 21.99 5.76
N GLY A 19 -14.70 21.94 6.14
CA GLY A 19 -15.83 21.75 5.22
C GLY A 19 -15.92 22.86 4.17
N ILE A 20 -15.88 24.14 4.60
CA ILE A 20 -15.93 25.29 3.70
C ILE A 20 -14.76 25.25 2.70
N MET A 21 -13.53 25.04 3.20
CA MET A 21 -12.34 25.02 2.35
C MET A 21 -12.29 23.80 1.43
N THR A 22 -12.84 22.66 1.86
CA THR A 22 -12.98 21.48 0.99
C THR A 22 -13.84 21.80 -0.24
N LEU A 23 -14.97 22.46 -0.06
CA LEU A 23 -15.86 22.86 -1.16
C LEU A 23 -15.17 23.85 -2.09
N LEU A 24 -14.46 24.83 -1.54
CA LEU A 24 -13.73 25.84 -2.30
C LEU A 24 -12.61 25.21 -3.13
N PHE A 25 -11.76 24.37 -2.50
CA PHE A 25 -10.62 23.76 -3.18
C PHE A 25 -11.04 22.70 -4.21
N LYS A 26 -12.15 21.97 -4.00
CA LYS A 26 -12.77 21.15 -5.05
C LYS A 26 -13.19 21.96 -6.26
N LYS A 27 -13.83 23.13 -6.03
CA LYS A 27 -14.23 24.05 -7.12
C LYS A 27 -13.00 24.57 -7.87
N LEU A 28 -11.91 24.86 -7.16
CA LEU A 28 -10.64 25.33 -7.73
C LEU A 28 -9.81 24.21 -8.36
N LYS A 29 -10.25 22.93 -8.30
CA LYS A 29 -9.52 21.74 -8.74
C LYS A 29 -8.13 21.61 -8.08
N GLN A 30 -7.99 22.09 -6.84
CA GLN A 30 -6.75 22.01 -6.05
C GLN A 30 -6.76 20.82 -5.08
N PRO A 31 -5.60 20.34 -4.61
CA PRO A 31 -5.52 19.30 -3.59
C PRO A 31 -6.22 19.69 -2.30
N LEU A 32 -7.02 18.78 -1.71
CA LEU A 32 -7.80 19.05 -0.50
C LEU A 32 -6.90 19.33 0.72
N VAL A 33 -5.73 18.70 0.78
CA VAL A 33 -4.75 18.90 1.84
C VAL A 33 -4.35 20.37 1.96
N LEU A 34 -4.13 21.07 0.83
CA LEU A 34 -3.87 22.51 0.83
C LEU A 34 -5.06 23.28 1.42
N GLY A 35 -6.29 22.90 1.08
CA GLY A 35 -7.49 23.51 1.62
C GLY A 35 -7.57 23.39 3.13
N TYR A 36 -7.21 22.23 3.68
CA TYR A 36 -7.19 22.00 5.12
C TYR A 36 -6.12 22.85 5.83
N VAL A 37 -4.91 22.92 5.27
CA VAL A 37 -3.83 23.77 5.83
C VAL A 37 -4.23 25.25 5.81
N VAL A 38 -4.82 25.73 4.71
CA VAL A 38 -5.32 27.10 4.61
C VAL A 38 -6.48 27.35 5.57
N ALA A 39 -7.39 26.38 5.73
CA ALA A 39 -8.46 26.46 6.74
C ALA A 39 -7.89 26.66 8.15
N GLY A 40 -6.87 25.88 8.50
CA GLY A 40 -6.19 25.98 9.78
C GLY A 40 -5.47 27.32 9.97
N PHE A 41 -4.76 27.76 8.96
CA PHE A 41 -4.09 29.06 8.96
C PHE A 41 -5.08 30.21 9.23
N LEU A 42 -6.26 30.19 8.58
CA LEU A 42 -7.32 31.18 8.79
C LEU A 42 -7.97 31.09 10.17
N ALA A 43 -8.08 29.88 10.76
CA ALA A 43 -8.62 29.64 12.08
C ALA A 43 -7.55 29.67 13.19
N SER A 44 -6.32 30.08 12.86
CA SER A 44 -5.20 30.13 13.78
C SER A 44 -5.43 31.15 14.91
N PRO A 45 -4.99 30.86 16.15
CA PRO A 45 -4.98 31.82 17.26
C PRO A 45 -4.19 33.09 16.95
N HIS A 46 -3.30 33.06 15.96
CA HIS A 46 -2.49 34.20 15.53
C HIS A 46 -3.22 35.18 14.59
N MET A 47 -4.44 34.82 14.15
CA MET A 47 -5.26 35.66 13.26
C MET A 47 -6.28 36.50 14.06
N ALA A 48 -6.11 37.81 14.08
CA ALA A 48 -6.93 38.73 14.89
C ALA A 48 -8.39 38.89 14.43
N TYR A 49 -8.71 38.51 13.18
CA TYR A 49 -10.01 38.80 12.55
C TYR A 49 -10.91 37.58 12.33
N THR A 50 -10.47 36.40 12.66
CA THR A 50 -11.21 35.15 12.48
C THR A 50 -11.50 34.48 13.82
N PRO A 51 -12.60 33.69 13.94
CA PRO A 51 -12.80 32.87 15.12
C PRO A 51 -11.61 31.93 15.32
N SER A 52 -11.03 31.96 16.50
CA SER A 52 -9.85 31.15 16.84
C SER A 52 -10.19 30.12 17.89
N VAL A 53 -9.36 29.08 17.95
CA VAL A 53 -9.46 27.97 18.91
C VAL A 53 -9.12 28.47 20.34
N MET A 54 -9.83 27.93 21.33
CA MET A 54 -9.68 28.35 22.75
C MET A 54 -8.49 27.70 23.43
N ASP A 55 -8.11 26.47 23.05
CA ASP A 55 -7.04 25.70 23.71
C ASP A 55 -6.10 25.03 22.72
N THR A 56 -4.85 25.51 22.68
CA THR A 56 -3.81 24.96 21.78
C THR A 56 -3.35 23.56 22.16
N ALA A 57 -3.49 23.13 23.42
CA ALA A 57 -3.15 21.77 23.85
C ALA A 57 -4.12 20.72 23.26
N ASN A 58 -5.39 21.10 23.11
CA ASN A 58 -6.39 20.27 22.43
C ASN A 58 -6.06 20.07 20.95
N ILE A 59 -5.55 21.11 20.28
CA ILE A 59 -5.14 21.04 18.87
C ILE A 59 -4.05 19.99 18.69
N GLN A 60 -3.03 20.00 19.55
CA GLN A 60 -1.93 19.04 19.48
C GLN A 60 -2.43 17.60 19.68
N THR A 61 -3.32 17.38 20.65
CA THR A 61 -3.91 16.06 20.89
C THR A 61 -4.69 15.56 19.69
N TRP A 62 -5.49 16.43 19.04
CA TRP A 62 -6.23 16.09 17.84
C TRP A 62 -5.29 15.81 16.66
N ALA A 63 -4.21 16.57 16.53
CA ALA A 63 -3.19 16.35 15.52
C ALA A 63 -2.52 14.98 15.70
N ASP A 64 -2.14 14.62 16.93
CA ASP A 64 -1.52 13.33 17.24
C ASP A 64 -2.44 12.13 16.91
N ILE A 65 -3.73 12.25 17.26
CA ILE A 65 -4.74 11.24 16.88
C ILE A 65 -4.85 11.15 15.35
N GLY A 66 -4.85 12.29 14.66
CA GLY A 66 -4.88 12.35 13.19
C GLY A 66 -3.70 11.64 12.56
N VAL A 67 -2.49 11.85 13.07
CA VAL A 67 -1.27 11.15 12.64
C VAL A 67 -1.39 9.64 12.83
N ILE A 68 -1.93 9.19 13.98
CA ILE A 68 -2.15 7.76 14.25
C ILE A 68 -3.06 7.15 13.19
N PHE A 69 -4.19 7.77 12.86
CA PHE A 69 -5.11 7.26 11.84
C PHE A 69 -4.53 7.30 10.43
N LEU A 70 -3.80 8.35 10.09
CA LEU A 70 -3.12 8.47 8.79
C LEU A 70 -2.09 7.34 8.61
N LEU A 71 -1.23 7.11 9.60
CA LEU A 71 -0.20 6.09 9.53
C LEU A 71 -0.76 4.66 9.67
N PHE A 72 -1.83 4.48 10.43
CA PHE A 72 -2.55 3.22 10.47
C PHE A 72 -3.12 2.85 9.08
N ALA A 73 -3.79 3.79 8.43
CA ALA A 73 -4.34 3.58 7.09
C ALA A 73 -3.24 3.36 6.05
N LEU A 74 -2.14 4.14 6.12
CA LEU A 74 -0.98 3.90 5.27
C LEU A 74 -0.41 2.49 5.48
N GLY A 75 -0.35 2.03 6.75
CA GLY A 75 0.04 0.66 7.07
C GLY A 75 -0.88 -0.38 6.42
N LEU A 76 -2.21 -0.14 6.37
CA LEU A 76 -3.17 -1.03 5.70
C LEU A 76 -2.98 -1.08 4.18
N GLU A 77 -2.59 0.02 3.56
CA GLU A 77 -2.25 0.08 2.13
C GLU A 77 -0.90 -0.58 1.82
N PHE A 78 -0.06 -0.75 2.86
CA PHE A 78 1.29 -1.27 2.77
C PHE A 78 1.30 -2.80 2.74
N SER A 79 1.96 -3.39 1.72
CA SER A 79 2.23 -4.82 1.68
C SER A 79 3.71 -5.05 1.41
N PHE A 80 4.36 -5.89 2.23
CA PHE A 80 5.76 -6.31 2.02
C PHE A 80 6.04 -6.84 0.62
N LYS A 81 5.03 -7.42 -0.02
CA LYS A 81 5.16 -7.97 -1.36
C LYS A 81 5.19 -6.89 -2.44
N LYS A 82 4.58 -5.74 -2.19
CA LYS A 82 4.70 -4.59 -3.08
C LYS A 82 6.15 -4.14 -3.16
N ILE A 83 6.89 -4.12 -2.04
CA ILE A 83 8.33 -3.76 -2.00
C ILE A 83 9.17 -4.70 -2.85
N VAL A 84 8.93 -6.01 -2.75
CA VAL A 84 9.70 -7.01 -3.51
C VAL A 84 9.42 -6.91 -5.02
N LYS A 85 8.24 -6.39 -5.40
CA LYS A 85 7.84 -6.17 -6.79
C LYS A 85 8.26 -4.82 -7.35
N VAL A 86 8.55 -3.85 -6.49
CA VAL A 86 9.13 -2.56 -6.86
C VAL A 86 10.55 -2.82 -7.36
N GLY A 87 10.79 -2.74 -8.64
CA GLY A 87 12.06 -3.11 -9.27
C GLY A 87 13.29 -2.41 -8.66
N GLY A 88 14.46 -3.00 -8.84
CA GLY A 88 15.71 -2.46 -8.31
C GLY A 88 16.00 -1.00 -8.67
N ALA A 89 15.46 -0.55 -9.81
CA ALA A 89 15.56 0.83 -10.27
C ALA A 89 14.93 1.84 -9.29
N ALA A 90 13.74 1.54 -8.78
CA ALA A 90 13.09 2.44 -7.83
C ALA A 90 13.80 2.46 -6.46
N ILE A 91 14.39 1.32 -6.03
CA ILE A 91 15.16 1.25 -4.77
C ILE A 91 16.42 2.14 -4.86
N ILE A 92 17.18 2.03 -5.94
CA ILE A 92 18.38 2.86 -6.14
C ILE A 92 17.99 4.34 -6.20
N ALA A 93 16.93 4.67 -6.96
CA ALA A 93 16.45 6.04 -7.08
C ALA A 93 16.03 6.62 -5.73
N ALA A 94 15.12 5.97 -4.99
CA ALA A 94 14.62 6.44 -3.70
C ALA A 94 15.74 6.61 -2.66
N CYS A 95 16.64 5.62 -2.54
CA CYS A 95 17.78 5.73 -1.61
C CYS A 95 18.71 6.88 -1.97
N THR A 96 18.98 7.10 -3.27
CA THR A 96 19.83 8.22 -3.73
C THR A 96 19.16 9.55 -3.43
N ILE A 97 17.88 9.69 -3.74
CA ILE A 97 17.11 10.92 -3.51
C ILE A 97 17.14 11.28 -2.02
N ILE A 98 16.70 10.35 -1.17
CA ILE A 98 16.62 10.60 0.29
C ILE A 98 17.98 10.97 0.85
N PHE A 99 19.02 10.21 0.52
CA PHE A 99 20.37 10.49 1.00
C PHE A 99 20.87 11.87 0.58
N CYS A 100 20.75 12.21 -0.70
CA CYS A 100 21.21 13.50 -1.21
C CYS A 100 20.38 14.67 -0.70
N MET A 101 19.05 14.49 -0.56
CA MET A 101 18.18 15.54 -0.03
C MET A 101 18.41 15.78 1.47
N ILE A 102 18.68 14.73 2.26
CA ILE A 102 19.09 14.91 3.66
C ILE A 102 20.37 15.74 3.75
N LEU A 103 21.38 15.40 2.94
CA LEU A 103 22.63 16.16 2.90
C LEU A 103 22.40 17.61 2.47
N LEU A 104 21.55 17.85 1.47
CA LEU A 104 21.18 19.19 1.03
C LEU A 104 20.50 19.99 2.14
N GLY A 105 19.54 19.39 2.86
CA GLY A 105 18.86 20.06 3.96
C GLY A 105 19.79 20.37 5.13
N VAL A 106 20.71 19.45 5.45
CA VAL A 106 21.76 19.71 6.44
C VAL A 106 22.67 20.86 5.97
N ALA A 107 23.07 20.88 4.72
CA ALA A 107 23.91 21.95 4.16
C ALA A 107 23.20 23.32 4.20
N VAL A 108 21.93 23.39 3.80
CA VAL A 108 21.11 24.60 3.83
C VAL A 108 20.90 25.10 5.27
N GLY A 109 20.53 24.20 6.18
CA GLY A 109 20.34 24.55 7.60
C GLY A 109 21.63 25.06 8.26
N THR A 110 22.78 24.41 7.97
CA THR A 110 24.09 24.87 8.49
C THR A 110 24.51 26.21 7.88
N ALA A 111 24.17 26.50 6.63
CA ALA A 111 24.42 27.80 6.01
C ALA A 111 23.63 28.93 6.69
N PHE A 112 22.45 28.64 7.24
CA PHE A 112 21.68 29.59 8.08
C PHE A 112 22.15 29.63 9.53
N GLY A 113 23.12 28.81 9.95
CA GLY A 113 23.60 28.73 11.31
C GLY A 113 22.62 28.06 12.29
N TRP A 114 21.70 27.21 11.79
CA TRP A 114 20.71 26.54 12.61
C TRP A 114 21.32 25.44 13.48
N LYS A 115 20.61 25.05 14.53
CA LYS A 115 21.04 23.95 15.40
C LYS A 115 21.12 22.64 14.63
N ARG A 116 22.01 21.76 15.03
CA ARG A 116 22.26 20.47 14.37
C ARG A 116 20.98 19.65 14.18
N MET A 117 20.10 19.62 15.19
CA MET A 117 18.81 18.90 15.09
C MET A 117 17.88 19.55 14.08
N ASP A 118 17.78 20.86 14.04
CA ASP A 118 16.97 21.57 13.04
C ASP A 118 17.44 21.24 11.61
N CYS A 119 18.78 21.18 11.38
CA CYS A 119 19.35 20.82 10.09
C CYS A 119 19.01 19.38 9.67
N ILE A 120 19.12 18.43 10.59
CA ILE A 120 18.84 17.00 10.31
C ILE A 120 17.35 16.80 10.05
N PHE A 121 16.48 17.41 10.89
CA PHE A 121 15.03 17.34 10.68
C PHE A 121 14.61 18.03 9.39
N LEU A 122 15.20 19.20 9.04
CA LEU A 122 14.96 19.84 7.75
C LEU A 122 15.31 18.89 6.60
N GLY A 123 16.47 18.24 6.64
CA GLY A 123 16.88 17.27 5.63
C GLY A 123 15.88 16.13 5.47
N GLY A 124 15.41 15.58 6.58
CA GLY A 124 14.36 14.56 6.57
C GLY A 124 13.04 15.03 5.98
N MET A 125 12.62 16.25 6.31
CA MET A 125 11.36 16.83 5.83
C MET A 125 11.37 17.11 4.32
N ILE A 126 12.46 17.68 3.79
CA ILE A 126 12.56 18.02 2.35
C ILE A 126 12.83 16.81 1.45
N ALA A 127 13.18 15.68 2.03
CA ALA A 127 13.47 14.45 1.29
C ALA A 127 12.19 13.67 0.88
N MET A 128 11.02 14.05 1.39
CA MET A 128 9.78 13.28 1.23
C MET A 128 8.82 13.98 0.27
N SER A 129 8.42 13.26 -0.78
CA SER A 129 7.42 13.72 -1.76
C SER A 129 6.03 13.16 -1.43
N SER A 130 4.94 13.79 -1.91
CA SER A 130 3.57 13.31 -1.68
C SER A 130 3.06 12.45 -2.82
N THR A 131 2.75 11.21 -2.53
CA THR A 131 2.15 10.27 -3.46
C THR A 131 0.79 10.76 -3.97
N THR A 132 -0.04 11.30 -3.08
CA THR A 132 -1.41 11.75 -3.37
C THR A 132 -1.44 12.92 -4.35
N ILE A 133 -0.58 13.92 -4.13
CA ILE A 133 -0.53 15.15 -4.94
C ILE A 133 -0.01 14.83 -6.35
N ILE A 134 1.07 14.06 -6.44
CA ILE A 134 1.67 13.68 -7.73
C ILE A 134 0.71 12.82 -8.54
N TYR A 135 0.04 11.84 -7.90
CA TYR A 135 -0.94 10.99 -8.56
C TYR A 135 -2.09 11.80 -9.16
N LYS A 136 -2.63 12.76 -8.38
CA LYS A 136 -3.65 13.68 -8.85
C LYS A 136 -3.16 14.56 -10.00
N ALA A 137 -1.94 15.12 -9.90
CA ALA A 137 -1.35 15.91 -10.96
C ALA A 137 -1.20 15.11 -12.26
N PHE A 138 -0.80 13.84 -12.21
CA PHE A 138 -0.74 12.97 -13.38
C PHE A 138 -2.13 12.68 -13.97
N ASP A 139 -3.15 12.55 -13.16
CA ASP A 139 -4.53 12.34 -13.59
C ASP A 139 -5.06 13.59 -14.31
N ASP A 140 -4.91 14.77 -13.69
CA ASP A 140 -5.32 16.06 -14.23
C ASP A 140 -4.58 16.43 -15.54
N LEU A 141 -3.33 15.96 -15.72
CA LEU A 141 -2.52 16.17 -16.91
C LEU A 141 -2.69 15.07 -17.98
N GLY A 142 -3.51 14.04 -17.72
CA GLY A 142 -3.70 12.90 -18.63
C GLY A 142 -2.47 12.03 -18.82
N MET A 143 -1.49 12.11 -17.91
CA MET A 143 -0.20 11.39 -18.01
C MET A 143 -0.17 10.02 -17.33
N ARG A 144 -1.29 9.58 -16.72
CA ARG A 144 -1.38 8.37 -15.90
C ARG A 144 -0.92 7.07 -16.59
N LYS A 145 -1.07 6.98 -17.92
CA LYS A 145 -0.69 5.80 -18.70
C LYS A 145 0.75 5.83 -19.23
N LYS A 146 1.52 6.89 -18.99
CA LYS A 146 2.92 7.00 -19.47
C LYS A 146 3.86 6.09 -18.65
N LYS A 147 4.89 5.52 -19.30
CA LYS A 147 5.84 4.56 -18.66
C LYS A 147 6.53 5.13 -17.42
N PHE A 148 6.97 6.39 -17.47
CA PHE A 148 7.68 7.03 -16.35
C PHE A 148 6.79 7.18 -15.10
N THR A 149 5.46 7.33 -15.26
CA THR A 149 4.51 7.47 -14.15
C THR A 149 4.54 6.24 -13.23
N GLY A 150 4.62 5.03 -13.81
CA GLY A 150 4.76 3.80 -13.03
C GLY A 150 6.04 3.77 -12.20
N LEU A 151 7.14 4.26 -12.74
CA LEU A 151 8.42 4.36 -12.01
C LEU A 151 8.34 5.40 -10.89
N VAL A 152 7.79 6.59 -11.16
CA VAL A 152 7.57 7.63 -10.13
C VAL A 152 6.74 7.08 -8.97
N LEU A 153 5.61 6.42 -9.26
CA LEU A 153 4.78 5.81 -8.21
C LEU A 153 5.54 4.74 -7.42
N SER A 154 6.41 3.98 -8.08
CA SER A 154 7.25 3.00 -7.40
C SER A 154 8.28 3.64 -6.48
N VAL A 155 8.88 4.77 -6.90
CA VAL A 155 9.81 5.56 -6.07
C VAL A 155 9.06 6.14 -4.87
N LEU A 156 7.89 6.74 -5.07
CA LEU A 156 7.06 7.32 -4.01
C LEU A 156 6.66 6.29 -2.95
N ILE A 157 6.24 5.09 -3.36
CA ILE A 157 5.93 4.00 -2.43
C ILE A 157 7.15 3.65 -1.56
N LEU A 158 8.35 3.71 -2.12
CA LEU A 158 9.58 3.47 -1.36
C LEU A 158 9.94 4.65 -0.47
N GLU A 159 9.74 5.90 -0.93
CA GLU A 159 9.92 7.09 -0.10
C GLU A 159 9.01 7.04 1.13
N ASP A 160 7.74 6.65 0.99
CA ASP A 160 6.80 6.50 2.11
C ASP A 160 7.31 5.48 3.15
N ILE A 161 7.88 4.38 2.70
CA ILE A 161 8.47 3.35 3.58
C ILE A 161 9.72 3.89 4.29
N LEU A 162 10.60 4.52 3.53
CA LEU A 162 11.84 5.08 4.07
C LEU A 162 11.57 6.28 4.98
N ALA A 163 10.47 7.03 4.74
CA ALA A 163 9.99 8.09 5.63
C ALA A 163 9.70 7.57 7.03
N ILE A 164 9.07 6.40 7.14
CA ILE A 164 8.77 5.78 8.43
C ILE A 164 10.05 5.34 9.14
N VAL A 165 10.98 4.72 8.40
CA VAL A 165 12.29 4.35 8.94
C VAL A 165 13.05 5.59 9.42
N LEU A 166 13.04 6.64 8.61
CA LEU A 166 13.66 7.93 8.93
C LEU A 166 13.03 8.58 10.17
N MET A 167 11.71 8.58 10.26
CA MET A 167 10.98 9.11 11.42
C MET A 167 11.37 8.39 12.72
N VAL A 168 11.51 7.06 12.68
CA VAL A 168 11.97 6.28 13.83
C VAL A 168 13.43 6.57 14.15
N MET A 169 14.29 6.72 13.15
CA MET A 169 15.68 7.13 13.34
C MET A 169 15.76 8.52 14.00
N LEU A 170 15.01 9.50 13.50
CA LEU A 170 14.95 10.85 14.06
C LEU A 170 14.43 10.86 15.50
N SER A 171 13.36 10.09 15.78
CA SER A 171 12.84 9.93 17.14
C SER A 171 13.90 9.33 18.09
N THR A 172 14.62 8.32 17.64
CA THR A 172 15.67 7.69 18.44
C THR A 172 16.85 8.61 18.66
N MET A 173 17.28 9.37 17.63
CA MET A 173 18.33 10.39 17.74
C MET A 173 17.95 11.54 18.69
N ALA A 174 16.68 11.91 18.72
CA ALA A 174 16.16 12.94 19.60
C ALA A 174 16.21 12.53 21.09
N VAL A 175 15.99 11.25 21.37
CA VAL A 175 16.00 10.71 22.75
C VAL A 175 17.41 10.41 23.25
N SER A 176 18.33 9.97 22.36
CA SER A 176 19.72 9.72 22.69
C SER A 176 20.54 11.01 22.56
N HIS A 177 20.78 11.70 23.66
CA HIS A 177 21.55 12.96 23.66
C HIS A 177 23.03 12.81 23.20
N ASN A 178 23.52 11.60 22.99
CA ASN A 178 24.89 11.27 22.57
C ASN A 178 24.94 10.76 21.14
N PHE A 179 25.80 11.36 20.31
CA PHE A 179 26.03 10.99 18.91
C PHE A 179 27.21 10.01 18.73
N GLU A 180 27.47 9.13 19.70
CA GLU A 180 28.48 8.10 19.54
C GLU A 180 27.97 7.01 18.58
N GLY A 181 28.78 6.66 17.59
CA GLY A 181 28.38 5.71 16.53
C GLY A 181 27.95 4.32 17.04
N THR A 182 28.44 3.91 18.22
CA THR A 182 28.07 2.68 18.92
C THR A 182 26.64 2.71 19.45
N GLU A 183 26.19 3.84 20.00
CA GLU A 183 24.81 4.02 20.51
C GLU A 183 23.82 4.08 19.36
N MET A 184 24.17 4.72 18.25
CA MET A 184 23.35 4.76 17.05
C MET A 184 23.18 3.34 16.44
N LEU A 185 24.25 2.54 16.40
CA LEU A 185 24.17 1.16 15.95
C LEU A 185 23.29 0.31 16.87
N GLY A 186 23.40 0.49 18.19
CA GLY A 186 22.52 -0.14 19.18
C GLY A 186 21.05 0.21 18.99
N SER A 187 20.76 1.48 18.71
CA SER A 187 19.38 1.97 18.46
C SER A 187 18.80 1.40 17.17
N ILE A 188 19.58 1.32 16.08
CA ILE A 188 19.17 0.66 14.83
C ILE A 188 18.93 -0.84 15.07
N ALA A 189 19.81 -1.51 15.82
CA ALA A 189 19.65 -2.91 16.15
C ALA A 189 18.38 -3.16 17.00
N LYS A 190 18.08 -2.28 17.98
CA LYS A 190 16.86 -2.30 18.76
C LYS A 190 15.63 -2.12 17.88
N LEU A 191 15.66 -1.16 16.96
CA LEU A 191 14.59 -0.92 16.00
C LEU A 191 14.31 -2.16 15.15
N LEU A 192 15.34 -2.72 14.51
CA LEU A 192 15.22 -3.92 13.68
C LEU A 192 14.73 -5.13 14.49
N PHE A 193 15.17 -5.27 15.72
CA PHE A 193 14.72 -6.33 16.62
C PHE A 193 13.20 -6.23 16.86
N PHE A 194 12.69 -5.07 17.33
CA PHE A 194 11.27 -4.91 17.61
C PHE A 194 10.42 -4.96 16.35
N LEU A 195 10.89 -4.38 15.25
CA LEU A 195 10.19 -4.43 13.97
C LEU A 195 9.98 -5.88 13.51
N ILE A 196 11.04 -6.68 13.48
CA ILE A 196 10.95 -8.09 13.08
C ILE A 196 10.10 -8.89 14.07
N LEU A 197 10.26 -8.65 15.37
CA LEU A 197 9.48 -9.33 16.40
C LEU A 197 7.98 -9.06 16.24
N TRP A 198 7.59 -7.79 16.14
CA TRP A 198 6.19 -7.40 16.03
C TRP A 198 5.55 -7.92 14.74
N PHE A 199 6.29 -7.89 13.63
CA PHE A 199 5.79 -8.47 12.37
C PHE A 199 5.63 -9.99 12.46
N VAL A 200 6.62 -10.70 12.98
CA VAL A 200 6.56 -12.17 13.07
C VAL A 200 5.44 -12.61 14.01
N VAL A 201 5.37 -12.01 15.19
CA VAL A 201 4.32 -12.33 16.19
C VAL A 201 2.95 -11.86 15.69
N GLY A 202 2.86 -10.66 15.13
CA GLY A 202 1.61 -10.09 14.62
C GLY A 202 1.02 -10.90 13.46
N ILE A 203 1.82 -11.23 12.45
CA ILE A 203 1.37 -12.05 11.30
C ILE A 203 0.98 -13.46 11.74
N TYR A 204 1.58 -13.99 12.81
CA TYR A 204 1.19 -15.27 13.34
C TYR A 204 -0.11 -15.20 14.17
N LEU A 205 -0.20 -14.23 15.09
CA LEU A 205 -1.26 -14.17 16.10
C LEU A 205 -2.57 -13.55 15.56
N ILE A 206 -2.45 -12.38 14.88
CA ILE A 206 -3.62 -11.55 14.52
C ILE A 206 -4.51 -12.22 13.48
N PRO A 207 -4.02 -12.80 12.37
CA PRO A 207 -4.89 -13.50 11.43
C PRO A 207 -5.56 -14.73 12.04
N VAL A 208 -4.88 -15.42 12.97
CA VAL A 208 -5.48 -16.57 13.69
C VAL A 208 -6.61 -16.10 14.60
N LEU A 209 -6.41 -14.97 15.31
CA LEU A 209 -7.43 -14.37 16.16
C LEU A 209 -8.66 -13.94 15.34
N LEU A 210 -8.44 -13.17 14.28
CA LEU A 210 -9.52 -12.69 13.39
C LEU A 210 -10.29 -13.86 12.77
N LYS A 211 -9.58 -14.90 12.29
CA LYS A 211 -10.20 -16.09 11.72
C LYS A 211 -11.07 -16.85 12.74
N LYS A 212 -10.62 -16.96 14.01
CA LYS A 212 -11.38 -17.62 15.08
C LYS A 212 -12.63 -16.83 15.43
N CYS A 213 -12.55 -15.50 15.43
CA CYS A 213 -13.66 -14.61 15.77
C CYS A 213 -14.55 -14.25 14.58
N ARG A 214 -14.25 -14.72 13.37
CA ARG A 214 -14.91 -14.30 12.11
C ARG A 214 -16.44 -14.41 12.14
N LYS A 215 -16.99 -15.43 12.80
CA LYS A 215 -18.44 -15.62 12.92
C LYS A 215 -19.14 -14.57 13.79
N LEU A 216 -18.38 -13.87 14.64
CA LEU A 216 -18.86 -12.82 15.55
C LEU A 216 -18.58 -11.41 15.02
N MET A 217 -17.88 -11.30 13.89
CA MET A 217 -17.44 -10.02 13.33
C MET A 217 -18.48 -9.45 12.36
N SER A 218 -19.30 -8.51 12.85
CA SER A 218 -20.01 -7.53 12.02
C SER A 218 -19.04 -6.46 11.52
N GLU A 219 -19.44 -5.60 10.56
CA GLU A 219 -18.63 -4.46 10.09
C GLU A 219 -18.25 -3.52 11.24
N GLU A 220 -19.18 -3.20 12.14
CA GLU A 220 -18.95 -2.40 13.33
C GLU A 220 -17.91 -3.07 14.27
N THR A 221 -18.09 -4.36 14.58
CA THR A 221 -17.16 -5.09 15.44
C THR A 221 -15.78 -5.17 14.83
N LEU A 222 -15.68 -5.36 13.50
CA LEU A 222 -14.40 -5.40 12.80
C LEU A 222 -13.66 -4.06 12.88
N LEU A 223 -14.38 -2.93 12.73
CA LEU A 223 -13.82 -1.60 12.88
C LEU A 223 -13.30 -1.39 14.29
N ILE A 224 -14.12 -1.67 15.33
CA ILE A 224 -13.75 -1.48 16.74
C ILE A 224 -12.54 -2.34 17.10
N VAL A 225 -12.52 -3.61 16.71
CA VAL A 225 -11.38 -4.52 16.96
C VAL A 225 -10.12 -4.02 16.25
N SER A 226 -10.23 -3.59 14.99
CA SER A 226 -9.08 -3.08 14.24
C SER A 226 -8.48 -1.82 14.86
N LEU A 227 -9.33 -0.89 15.31
CA LEU A 227 -8.89 0.31 16.01
C LEU A 227 -8.33 -0.03 17.40
N GLY A 228 -8.96 -0.97 18.13
CA GLY A 228 -8.45 -1.46 19.40
C GLY A 228 -7.06 -2.07 19.28
N LEU A 229 -6.81 -2.87 18.24
CA LEU A 229 -5.49 -3.42 17.93
C LEU A 229 -4.50 -2.30 17.56
N CYS A 230 -4.94 -1.29 16.79
CA CYS A 230 -4.12 -0.14 16.43
C CYS A 230 -3.65 0.61 17.68
N PHE A 231 -4.57 1.04 18.54
CA PHE A 231 -4.23 1.77 19.76
C PHE A 231 -3.46 0.91 20.76
N GLY A 232 -3.76 -0.39 20.84
CA GLY A 232 -2.97 -1.33 21.64
C GLY A 232 -1.50 -1.38 21.21
N MET A 233 -1.23 -1.37 19.90
CA MET A 233 0.12 -1.33 19.36
C MET A 233 0.79 0.03 19.54
N VAL A 234 0.03 1.12 19.45
CA VAL A 234 0.49 2.49 19.76
C VAL A 234 1.02 2.56 21.20
N VAL A 235 0.25 2.06 22.16
CA VAL A 235 0.66 2.01 23.57
C VAL A 235 1.89 1.12 23.76
N LEU A 236 1.92 -0.04 23.12
CA LEU A 236 3.06 -0.96 23.18
C LEU A 236 4.33 -0.32 22.61
N ALA A 237 4.23 0.38 21.48
CA ALA A 237 5.34 1.09 20.86
C ALA A 237 5.86 2.21 21.77
N ALA A 238 4.98 3.02 22.36
CA ALA A 238 5.35 4.07 23.28
C ALA A 238 6.08 3.53 24.51
N HIS A 239 5.62 2.43 25.11
CA HIS A 239 6.29 1.78 26.24
C HIS A 239 7.68 1.22 25.91
N THR A 240 7.95 0.88 24.64
CA THR A 240 9.26 0.38 24.21
C THR A 240 10.20 1.50 23.74
N GLY A 241 9.74 2.77 23.81
CA GLY A 241 10.50 3.97 23.46
C GLY A 241 10.46 4.30 21.96
N PHE A 242 9.43 3.85 21.23
CA PHE A 242 9.16 4.26 19.86
C PHE A 242 7.99 5.24 19.79
N SER A 243 7.84 5.93 18.65
CA SER A 243 6.74 6.86 18.46
C SER A 243 5.38 6.14 18.36
N ALA A 244 4.31 6.80 18.82
CA ALA A 244 2.93 6.36 18.68
C ALA A 244 2.56 6.09 17.21
N ALA A 245 3.00 6.97 16.34
CA ALA A 245 2.84 6.92 14.90
C ALA A 245 3.41 5.63 14.28
N PHE A 246 4.60 5.22 14.71
CA PHE A 246 5.22 3.96 14.27
C PHE A 246 4.43 2.73 14.70
N GLY A 247 3.89 2.72 15.93
CA GLY A 247 3.04 1.64 16.41
C GLY A 247 1.78 1.48 15.54
N ALA A 248 1.12 2.57 15.19
CA ALA A 248 -0.05 2.59 14.31
C ALA A 248 0.26 2.00 12.93
N PHE A 249 1.36 2.44 12.31
CA PHE A 249 1.80 1.91 11.02
C PHE A 249 2.09 0.40 11.05
N ILE A 250 2.80 -0.08 12.05
CA ILE A 250 3.10 -1.52 12.20
C ILE A 250 1.81 -2.33 12.28
N MET A 251 0.84 -1.90 13.10
CA MET A 251 -0.43 -2.63 13.21
C MET A 251 -1.20 -2.61 11.88
N GLY A 252 -1.26 -1.47 11.21
CA GLY A 252 -1.85 -1.37 9.88
C GLY A 252 -1.21 -2.34 8.88
N SER A 253 0.13 -2.41 8.86
CA SER A 253 0.87 -3.31 7.97
C SER A 253 0.67 -4.80 8.30
N ILE A 254 0.48 -5.15 9.56
CA ILE A 254 0.14 -6.52 9.98
C ILE A 254 -1.27 -6.88 9.50
N LEU A 255 -2.24 -5.99 9.70
CA LEU A 255 -3.62 -6.18 9.26
C LEU A 255 -3.73 -6.20 7.72
N ALA A 256 -2.87 -5.50 6.99
CA ALA A 256 -2.80 -5.52 5.53
C ALA A 256 -2.56 -6.91 4.93
N GLU A 257 -1.92 -7.80 5.68
CA GLU A 257 -1.66 -9.18 5.24
C GLU A 257 -2.82 -10.14 5.58
N THR A 258 -3.86 -9.67 6.28
CA THR A 258 -5.04 -10.48 6.65
C THR A 258 -6.06 -10.59 5.51
N VAL A 259 -6.94 -11.56 5.60
CA VAL A 259 -8.04 -11.77 4.64
C VAL A 259 -9.05 -10.63 4.70
N GLU A 260 -9.21 -10.02 5.87
CA GLU A 260 -10.13 -8.93 6.15
C GLU A 260 -9.57 -7.54 5.79
N ALA A 261 -8.33 -7.46 5.27
CA ALA A 261 -7.61 -6.21 4.99
C ALA A 261 -8.44 -5.19 4.19
N GLU A 262 -9.08 -5.62 3.09
CA GLU A 262 -9.90 -4.74 2.24
C GLU A 262 -11.15 -4.21 2.96
N SER A 263 -11.77 -5.06 3.77
CA SER A 263 -12.93 -4.66 4.58
C SER A 263 -12.51 -3.66 5.65
N ILE A 264 -11.38 -3.91 6.32
CA ILE A 264 -10.82 -2.99 7.32
C ILE A 264 -10.44 -1.65 6.68
N GLU A 265 -9.75 -1.67 5.54
CA GLU A 265 -9.36 -0.47 4.79
C GLU A 265 -10.59 0.38 4.42
N ARG A 266 -11.64 -0.26 3.89
CA ARG A 266 -12.91 0.41 3.56
C ARG A 266 -13.58 1.06 4.78
N LEU A 267 -13.59 0.37 5.92
CA LEU A 267 -14.20 0.87 7.15
C LEU A 267 -13.37 1.96 7.83
N VAL A 268 -12.06 1.87 7.77
CA VAL A 268 -11.14 2.85 8.36
C VAL A 268 -11.03 4.11 7.52
N LYS A 269 -11.24 4.04 6.19
CA LYS A 269 -11.08 5.17 5.28
C LYS A 269 -11.86 6.43 5.70
N PRO A 270 -13.17 6.37 6.02
CA PRO A 270 -13.89 7.57 6.48
C PRO A 270 -13.31 8.16 7.78
N VAL A 271 -12.86 7.30 8.69
CA VAL A 271 -12.23 7.74 9.96
C VAL A 271 -10.89 8.42 9.68
N LYS A 272 -10.05 7.82 8.83
CA LYS A 272 -8.80 8.43 8.35
C LYS A 272 -9.05 9.79 7.70
N ASP A 273 -10.04 9.88 6.82
CA ASP A 273 -10.32 11.11 6.06
C ASP A 273 -10.76 12.23 7.02
N LEU A 274 -11.59 11.91 8.03
CA LEU A 274 -12.02 12.85 9.06
C LEU A 274 -10.84 13.33 9.92
N PHE A 275 -10.10 12.42 10.53
CA PHE A 275 -9.00 12.76 11.42
C PHE A 275 -7.79 13.31 10.66
N GLY A 276 -7.61 12.92 9.39
CA GLY A 276 -6.63 13.52 8.49
C GLY A 276 -6.95 14.99 8.21
N ALA A 277 -8.22 15.34 7.97
CA ALA A 277 -8.63 16.74 7.82
C ALA A 277 -8.36 17.52 9.11
N ILE A 278 -8.69 16.97 10.28
CA ILE A 278 -8.40 17.58 11.59
C ILE A 278 -6.89 17.80 11.76
N PHE A 279 -6.07 16.80 11.43
CA PHE A 279 -4.60 16.92 11.47
C PHE A 279 -4.08 18.07 10.60
N PHE A 280 -4.48 18.12 9.33
CA PHE A 280 -3.98 19.17 8.42
C PHE A 280 -4.49 20.56 8.79
N VAL A 281 -5.70 20.68 9.32
CA VAL A 281 -6.19 21.95 9.88
C VAL A 281 -5.36 22.34 11.11
N SER A 282 -5.09 21.41 12.02
CA SER A 282 -4.22 21.65 13.17
C SER A 282 -2.82 22.08 12.76
N VAL A 283 -2.25 21.45 11.72
CA VAL A 283 -0.99 21.85 11.08
C VAL A 283 -1.02 23.33 10.66
N GLY A 284 -2.10 23.72 9.97
CA GLY A 284 -2.28 25.12 9.53
C GLY A 284 -2.43 26.10 10.70
N MET A 285 -3.12 25.71 11.78
CA MET A 285 -3.29 26.54 12.98
C MET A 285 -1.99 26.84 13.73
N MET A 286 -1.02 25.94 13.64
CA MET A 286 0.30 26.12 14.27
C MET A 286 1.19 27.10 13.49
N VAL A 287 0.77 27.57 12.32
CA VAL A 287 1.53 28.53 11.51
C VAL A 287 1.23 29.95 11.96
N ASP A 288 2.26 30.67 12.39
CA ASP A 288 2.20 32.11 12.69
C ASP A 288 2.49 32.91 11.41
N PRO A 289 1.56 33.79 10.96
CA PRO A 289 1.78 34.64 9.81
C PRO A 289 3.00 35.54 9.92
N LEU A 290 3.33 36.02 11.13
CA LEU A 290 4.50 36.86 11.36
C LEU A 290 5.80 36.11 11.12
N MET A 291 5.85 34.83 11.51
CA MET A 291 7.00 33.96 11.24
C MET A 291 7.25 33.76 9.74
N ILE A 292 6.19 33.68 8.91
CA ILE A 292 6.34 33.57 7.46
C ILE A 292 7.06 34.79 6.88
N VAL A 293 6.70 35.99 7.36
CA VAL A 293 7.33 37.24 6.89
C VAL A 293 8.78 37.35 7.41
N GLU A 294 9.01 37.02 8.68
CA GLU A 294 10.34 37.06 9.31
C GLU A 294 11.31 36.07 8.62
N TYR A 295 10.84 34.86 8.30
CA TYR A 295 11.65 33.81 7.68
C TYR A 295 11.45 33.71 6.16
N ALA A 296 10.98 34.78 5.49
CA ALA A 296 10.78 34.79 4.03
C ALA A 296 12.03 34.41 3.24
N GLY A 297 13.21 34.86 3.68
CA GLY A 297 14.50 34.47 3.07
C GLY A 297 14.76 32.97 3.11
N PRO A 298 14.78 32.33 4.29
CA PRO A 298 14.85 30.87 4.42
C PRO A 298 13.79 30.11 3.62
N ILE A 299 12.52 30.56 3.64
CA ILE A 299 11.44 29.93 2.85
C ILE A 299 11.77 29.90 1.35
N VAL A 300 12.22 31.03 0.77
CA VAL A 300 12.58 31.10 -0.65
C VAL A 300 13.78 30.19 -0.95
N VAL A 301 14.83 30.24 -0.13
CA VAL A 301 16.03 29.41 -0.34
C VAL A 301 15.71 27.93 -0.23
N ILE A 302 14.93 27.51 0.78
CA ILE A 302 14.54 26.09 0.94
C ILE A 302 13.62 25.66 -0.19
N THR A 303 12.69 26.52 -0.63
CA THR A 303 11.84 26.23 -1.80
C THR A 303 12.67 25.96 -3.05
N LEU A 304 13.64 26.82 -3.33
CA LEU A 304 14.56 26.64 -4.45
C LEU A 304 15.43 25.39 -4.28
N ALA A 305 15.92 25.14 -3.07
CA ALA A 305 16.68 23.94 -2.75
C ALA A 305 15.87 22.65 -2.98
N VAL A 306 14.59 22.65 -2.64
CA VAL A 306 13.67 21.50 -2.89
C VAL A 306 13.46 21.31 -4.39
N ILE A 307 13.10 22.37 -5.12
CA ILE A 307 12.83 22.28 -6.56
C ILE A 307 14.07 21.83 -7.32
N VAL A 308 15.22 22.47 -7.08
CA VAL A 308 16.46 22.12 -7.75
C VAL A 308 17.00 20.78 -7.27
N GLY A 309 17.02 20.56 -5.97
CA GLY A 309 17.53 19.32 -5.36
C GLY A 309 16.73 18.09 -5.80
N GLN A 310 15.41 18.12 -5.71
CA GLN A 310 14.55 16.99 -6.15
C GLN A 310 14.69 16.76 -7.67
N SER A 311 14.68 17.83 -8.49
CA SER A 311 14.87 17.68 -9.94
C SER A 311 16.23 17.06 -10.26
N LEU A 312 17.31 17.52 -9.61
CA LEU A 312 18.68 17.07 -9.86
C LEU A 312 18.90 15.65 -9.31
N PHE A 313 18.64 15.44 -8.02
CA PHE A 313 18.91 14.16 -7.35
C PHE A 313 17.90 13.08 -7.74
N GLY A 314 16.65 13.46 -8.06
CA GLY A 314 15.68 12.57 -8.65
C GLY A 314 16.10 12.06 -10.02
N THR A 315 16.56 12.98 -10.89
CA THR A 315 17.14 12.62 -12.19
C THR A 315 18.38 11.75 -12.02
N LEU A 316 19.30 12.12 -11.13
CA LEU A 316 20.53 11.36 -10.86
C LEU A 316 20.21 9.95 -10.35
N GLY A 317 19.31 9.80 -9.38
CA GLY A 317 18.94 8.52 -8.80
C GLY A 317 18.34 7.57 -9.84
N VAL A 318 17.48 8.09 -10.72
CA VAL A 318 16.86 7.30 -11.79
C VAL A 318 17.87 6.98 -12.91
N LEU A 319 18.81 7.87 -13.21
CA LEU A 319 19.93 7.58 -14.11
C LEU A 319 20.85 6.50 -13.55
N LEU A 320 21.24 6.58 -12.27
CA LEU A 320 22.03 5.54 -11.60
C LEU A 320 21.33 4.18 -11.60
N ALA A 321 20.02 4.18 -11.65
CA ALA A 321 19.21 2.98 -11.81
C ALA A 321 19.15 2.44 -13.25
N GLY A 322 19.89 3.03 -14.19
CA GLY A 322 20.00 2.57 -15.58
C GLY A 322 18.81 2.95 -16.46
N GLN A 323 18.08 4.01 -16.13
CA GLN A 323 16.98 4.49 -16.97
C GLN A 323 17.44 5.57 -17.97
N PRO A 324 16.75 5.69 -19.13
CA PRO A 324 17.08 6.74 -20.12
C PRO A 324 16.94 8.15 -19.53
N LEU A 325 17.76 9.09 -20.02
CA LEU A 325 17.80 10.49 -19.56
C LEU A 325 16.42 11.17 -19.55
N LYS A 326 15.63 11.00 -20.61
CA LYS A 326 14.27 11.55 -20.70
C LYS A 326 13.39 11.06 -19.58
N THR A 327 13.37 9.73 -19.33
CA THR A 327 12.61 9.11 -18.23
C THR A 327 13.12 9.61 -16.88
N ALA A 328 14.43 9.71 -16.71
CA ALA A 328 15.04 10.14 -15.45
C ALA A 328 14.67 11.60 -15.12
N MET A 329 14.72 12.50 -16.10
CA MET A 329 14.30 13.88 -15.90
C MET A 329 12.80 14.00 -15.65
N GLN A 330 11.97 13.27 -16.38
CA GLN A 330 10.53 13.25 -16.12
C GLN A 330 10.20 12.76 -14.68
N CYS A 331 10.95 11.78 -14.18
CA CYS A 331 10.80 11.34 -12.79
C CYS A 331 11.27 12.41 -11.79
N GLY A 332 12.48 12.96 -11.95
CA GLY A 332 13.03 13.94 -11.02
C GLY A 332 12.19 15.21 -10.91
N PHE A 333 11.73 15.74 -12.04
CA PHE A 333 10.85 16.92 -12.07
C PHE A 333 9.46 16.66 -11.51
N SER A 334 9.00 15.41 -11.51
CA SER A 334 7.71 15.05 -10.91
C SER A 334 7.75 15.00 -9.39
N LEU A 335 8.93 14.82 -8.78
CA LEU A 335 9.12 14.66 -7.33
C LEU A 335 9.36 15.99 -6.59
N THR A 336 9.30 17.14 -7.27
CA THR A 336 9.72 18.48 -6.79
C THR A 336 8.82 19.11 -5.75
N GLN A 337 8.25 18.37 -4.84
CA GLN A 337 7.37 18.89 -3.80
C GLN A 337 7.65 18.24 -2.45
N ILE A 338 7.26 18.90 -1.37
CA ILE A 338 7.29 18.36 -0.02
C ILE A 338 5.96 17.69 0.30
N GLY A 339 6.00 16.42 0.71
CA GLY A 339 4.84 15.61 1.04
C GLY A 339 4.33 15.78 2.48
N GLU A 340 3.25 15.09 2.77
CA GLU A 340 2.58 15.07 4.08
C GLU A 340 3.44 14.51 5.21
N PHE A 341 4.39 13.62 4.91
CA PHE A 341 5.35 13.12 5.90
C PHE A 341 6.23 14.21 6.50
N ALA A 342 6.49 15.30 5.76
CA ALA A 342 7.24 16.43 6.29
C ALA A 342 6.53 17.07 7.50
N PHE A 343 5.19 17.16 7.45
CA PHE A 343 4.40 17.69 8.58
C PHE A 343 4.42 16.73 9.77
N ILE A 344 4.40 15.43 9.52
CA ILE A 344 4.49 14.42 10.57
C ILE A 344 5.88 14.45 11.25
N ILE A 345 6.95 14.57 10.46
CA ILE A 345 8.32 14.73 10.97
C ILE A 345 8.47 16.06 11.74
N ALA A 346 7.88 17.13 11.23
CA ALA A 346 7.89 18.42 11.91
C ALA A 346 7.15 18.38 13.25
N SER A 347 5.95 17.78 13.29
CA SER A 347 5.17 17.56 14.51
C SER A 347 5.94 16.68 15.50
N LEU A 348 6.61 15.62 15.04
CA LEU A 348 7.47 14.79 15.86
C LEU A 348 8.61 15.60 16.49
N GLY A 349 9.26 16.46 15.73
CA GLY A 349 10.34 17.33 16.25
C GLY A 349 9.85 18.29 17.34
N VAL A 350 8.67 18.85 17.16
CA VAL A 350 8.02 19.72 18.16
C VAL A 350 7.62 18.94 19.41
N SER A 351 6.98 17.77 19.25
CA SER A 351 6.54 16.93 20.38
C SER A 351 7.70 16.39 21.23
N LEU A 352 8.86 16.16 20.61
CA LEU A 352 10.09 15.74 21.28
C LEU A 352 10.91 16.92 21.83
N HIS A 353 10.47 18.17 21.60
CA HIS A 353 11.17 19.40 22.02
C HIS A 353 12.63 19.50 21.50
N VAL A 354 12.93 18.93 20.32
CA VAL A 354 14.30 18.89 19.76
C VAL A 354 14.49 19.83 18.58
N THR A 355 13.40 20.35 18.00
CA THR A 355 13.43 21.32 16.91
C THR A 355 13.00 22.70 17.41
N SER A 356 13.54 23.73 16.74
CA SER A 356 13.17 25.12 17.00
C SER A 356 11.77 25.42 16.46
N HIS A 357 11.05 26.33 17.11
CA HIS A 357 9.65 26.66 16.78
C HIS A 357 9.46 27.22 15.37
N PHE A 358 10.47 27.87 14.79
CA PHE A 358 10.40 28.48 13.46
C PHE A 358 10.41 27.42 12.34
N LEU A 359 10.95 26.23 12.58
CA LEU A 359 11.16 25.22 11.52
C LEU A 359 9.83 24.70 10.97
N TYR A 360 8.84 24.51 11.83
CA TYR A 360 7.53 24.00 11.47
C TYR A 360 6.78 24.94 10.48
N PRO A 361 6.60 26.25 10.77
CA PRO A 361 5.98 27.21 9.84
C PRO A 361 6.70 27.30 8.51
N ILE A 362 8.02 27.27 8.51
CA ILE A 362 8.85 27.34 7.28
C ILE A 362 8.52 26.15 6.38
N VAL A 363 8.54 24.93 6.90
CA VAL A 363 8.29 23.71 6.10
C VAL A 363 6.85 23.68 5.58
N VAL A 364 5.87 24.14 6.35
CA VAL A 364 4.48 24.26 5.90
C VAL A 364 4.39 25.25 4.72
N ALA A 365 5.00 26.42 4.83
CA ALA A 365 5.00 27.40 3.75
C ALA A 365 5.68 26.87 2.47
N VAL A 366 6.85 26.24 2.59
CA VAL A 366 7.57 25.62 1.48
C VAL A 366 6.73 24.50 0.84
N SER A 367 6.07 23.67 1.63
CA SER A 367 5.21 22.60 1.11
C SER A 367 4.03 23.15 0.30
N VAL A 368 3.37 24.20 0.77
CA VAL A 368 2.27 24.87 0.05
C VAL A 368 2.76 25.41 -1.31
N ILE A 369 3.89 26.11 -1.31
CA ILE A 369 4.47 26.69 -2.54
C ILE A 369 4.86 25.59 -3.52
N THR A 370 5.59 24.56 -3.07
CA THR A 370 6.06 23.48 -3.93
C THR A 370 4.90 22.63 -4.47
N THR A 371 3.86 22.40 -3.69
CA THR A 371 2.64 21.73 -4.14
C THR A 371 1.94 22.48 -5.25
N PHE A 372 1.83 23.82 -5.13
CA PHE A 372 1.25 24.65 -6.18
C PHE A 372 2.07 24.60 -7.47
N LEU A 373 3.39 24.51 -7.36
CA LEU A 373 4.31 24.47 -8.52
C LEU A 373 4.38 23.09 -9.19
N THR A 374 3.97 22.03 -8.53
CA THR A 374 4.10 20.65 -9.02
C THR A 374 3.58 20.42 -10.45
N PRO A 375 2.34 20.81 -10.84
CA PRO A 375 1.86 20.60 -12.20
C PRO A 375 2.72 21.30 -13.26
N TYR A 376 3.27 22.46 -12.93
CA TYR A 376 4.16 23.22 -13.81
C TYR A 376 5.52 22.54 -13.98
N MET A 377 6.07 22.00 -12.88
CA MET A 377 7.33 21.25 -12.90
C MET A 377 7.21 19.96 -13.72
N ILE A 378 6.10 19.23 -13.59
CA ILE A 378 5.82 18.03 -14.40
C ILE A 378 5.77 18.38 -15.89
N ARG A 379 5.09 19.48 -16.27
CA ARG A 379 5.05 19.94 -17.67
C ARG A 379 6.41 20.41 -18.17
N PHE A 380 7.18 21.06 -17.32
CA PHE A 380 8.51 21.60 -17.68
C PHE A 380 9.56 20.49 -17.88
N ALA A 381 9.33 19.29 -17.38
CA ALA A 381 10.24 18.14 -17.54
C ALA A 381 10.56 17.81 -19.00
N GLU A 382 9.58 17.92 -19.91
CA GLU A 382 9.75 17.56 -21.31
C GLU A 382 10.60 18.61 -22.08
N PRO A 383 10.31 19.92 -22.02
CA PRO A 383 11.20 20.94 -22.59
C PRO A 383 12.61 20.89 -21.98
N ALA A 384 12.72 20.70 -20.66
CA ALA A 384 14.01 20.60 -19.99
C ALA A 384 14.82 19.39 -20.48
N SER A 385 14.18 18.24 -20.66
CA SER A 385 14.86 17.04 -21.17
C SER A 385 15.35 17.20 -22.59
N ASN A 386 14.57 17.84 -23.45
CA ASN A 386 14.95 18.11 -24.83
C ASN A 386 16.11 19.12 -24.89
N PHE A 387 16.09 20.16 -24.04
CA PHE A 387 17.16 21.13 -23.94
C PHE A 387 18.49 20.49 -23.52
N VAL A 388 18.46 19.65 -22.49
CA VAL A 388 19.65 18.92 -22.01
C VAL A 388 20.16 17.97 -23.09
N ASP A 389 19.26 17.18 -23.71
CA ASP A 389 19.63 16.22 -24.75
C ASP A 389 20.33 16.88 -25.95
N THR A 390 19.86 18.06 -26.37
CA THR A 390 20.46 18.83 -27.49
C THR A 390 21.80 19.49 -27.15
N HIS A 391 22.04 19.82 -25.88
CA HIS A 391 23.27 20.49 -25.45
C HIS A 391 24.32 19.56 -24.84
N LEU A 392 23.96 18.31 -24.59
CA LEU A 392 24.90 17.33 -24.06
C LEU A 392 25.94 16.93 -25.12
N PRO A 393 27.24 16.90 -24.79
CA PRO A 393 28.27 16.42 -25.72
C PRO A 393 27.99 14.99 -26.16
N GLU A 394 28.24 14.65 -27.44
CA GLU A 394 27.96 13.29 -27.98
C GLU A 394 28.59 12.15 -27.17
N ARG A 395 29.73 12.40 -26.51
CA ARG A 395 30.41 11.41 -25.67
C ARG A 395 29.53 11.01 -24.46
N TRP A 396 28.87 11.98 -23.83
CA TRP A 396 27.99 11.76 -22.69
C TRP A 396 26.65 11.13 -23.13
N GLN A 397 26.11 11.53 -24.30
CA GLN A 397 24.91 10.91 -24.86
C GLN A 397 25.16 9.40 -25.13
N LYS A 398 26.28 9.07 -25.80
CA LYS A 398 26.66 7.67 -26.08
C LYS A 398 26.91 6.87 -24.79
N PHE A 399 27.53 7.49 -23.78
CA PHE A 399 27.77 6.87 -22.49
C PHE A 399 26.44 6.55 -21.77
N LEU A 400 25.51 7.50 -21.69
CA LEU A 400 24.21 7.32 -21.04
C LEU A 400 23.33 6.28 -21.76
N LEU A 401 23.35 6.27 -23.09
CA LEU A 401 22.65 5.27 -23.89
C LEU A 401 23.24 3.87 -23.65
N HIS A 402 24.56 3.76 -23.64
CA HIS A 402 25.23 2.47 -23.38
C HIS A 402 24.99 1.98 -21.94
N TYR A 403 25.02 2.89 -20.96
CA TYR A 403 24.72 2.59 -19.55
C TYR A 403 23.28 2.14 -19.36
N ALA A 404 22.31 2.81 -19.98
CA ALA A 404 20.90 2.44 -19.94
C ALA A 404 20.64 1.07 -20.60
N SER A 405 21.28 0.77 -21.73
CA SER A 405 21.16 -0.52 -22.42
C SER A 405 21.86 -1.66 -21.68
N GLY A 406 23.00 -1.39 -21.04
CA GLY A 406 23.77 -2.39 -20.28
C GLY A 406 23.12 -2.84 -18.98
N SER A 407 22.27 -2.01 -18.36
CA SER A 407 21.59 -2.36 -17.11
C SER A 407 20.41 -3.33 -17.30
N GLN A 408 19.92 -3.52 -18.53
CA GLN A 408 18.86 -4.46 -18.85
C GLN A 408 19.34 -5.91 -19.06
N THR A 409 20.65 -6.14 -19.17
CA THR A 409 21.22 -7.47 -19.36
C THR A 409 21.69 -8.06 -18.03
N VAL A 410 21.06 -9.19 -17.67
CA VAL A 410 21.53 -10.25 -16.78
C VAL A 410 21.37 -10.03 -15.28
N ASN A 411 20.23 -10.41 -14.77
CA ASN A 411 20.10 -10.97 -13.42
C ASN A 411 20.34 -12.51 -13.45
N HIS A 412 21.57 -12.93 -13.69
CA HIS A 412 22.02 -14.26 -13.25
C HIS A 412 22.26 -14.17 -11.74
N GLU A 413 21.17 -14.30 -10.95
CA GLU A 413 21.31 -14.44 -9.50
C GLU A 413 22.07 -15.73 -9.21
N SER A 414 23.29 -15.61 -8.69
CA SER A 414 24.09 -16.76 -8.30
C SER A 414 23.35 -17.58 -7.24
N LEU A 415 23.31 -18.90 -7.38
CA LEU A 415 22.69 -19.83 -6.44
C LEU A 415 23.21 -19.62 -5.01
N TRP A 416 24.49 -19.25 -4.88
CA TRP A 416 25.10 -18.86 -3.61
C TRP A 416 24.43 -17.66 -2.95
N LYS A 417 24.16 -16.60 -3.71
CA LYS A 417 23.50 -15.38 -3.19
C LYS A 417 22.10 -15.72 -2.69
N LYS A 418 21.33 -16.50 -3.46
CA LYS A 418 19.98 -16.96 -3.07
C LYS A 418 20.01 -17.79 -1.79
N LEU A 419 20.95 -18.74 -1.68
CA LEU A 419 21.08 -19.61 -0.52
C LEU A 419 21.49 -18.82 0.73
N ILE A 420 22.56 -18.01 0.65
CA ILE A 420 23.07 -17.23 1.79
C ILE A 420 22.00 -16.25 2.30
N PHE A 421 21.32 -15.53 1.41
CA PHE A 421 20.26 -14.59 1.80
C PHE A 421 19.08 -15.30 2.48
N ALA A 422 18.70 -16.47 1.96
CA ALA A 422 17.64 -17.28 2.57
C ALA A 422 18.06 -17.81 3.96
N LEU A 423 19.32 -18.27 4.12
CA LEU A 423 19.86 -18.74 5.40
C LEU A 423 19.97 -17.60 6.41
N LEU A 424 20.49 -16.44 5.99
CA LEU A 424 20.61 -15.25 6.84
C LEU A 424 19.23 -14.81 7.37
N ARG A 425 18.25 -14.67 6.47
CA ARG A 425 16.88 -14.32 6.85
C ARG A 425 16.28 -15.27 7.87
N ILE A 426 16.44 -16.58 7.67
CA ILE A 426 15.94 -17.60 8.59
C ILE A 426 16.64 -17.46 9.95
N THR A 427 17.96 -17.36 9.95
CA THR A 427 18.75 -17.25 11.17
C THR A 427 18.38 -16.01 11.98
N VAL A 428 18.30 -14.83 11.32
CA VAL A 428 17.95 -13.57 11.98
C VAL A 428 16.55 -13.63 12.58
N VAL A 429 15.53 -14.02 11.79
CA VAL A 429 14.13 -14.05 12.27
C VAL A 429 13.97 -14.98 13.46
N TYR A 430 14.45 -16.22 13.38
CA TYR A 430 14.26 -17.17 14.47
C TYR A 430 15.15 -16.86 15.68
N SER A 431 16.32 -16.22 15.51
CA SER A 431 17.13 -15.72 16.63
C SER A 431 16.40 -14.61 17.40
N ILE A 432 15.79 -13.66 16.70
CA ILE A 432 15.01 -12.57 17.33
C ILE A 432 13.84 -13.13 18.12
N VAL A 433 13.08 -14.08 17.57
CA VAL A 433 11.98 -14.74 18.29
C VAL A 433 12.51 -15.49 19.52
N SER A 434 13.63 -16.20 19.40
CA SER A 434 14.24 -16.92 20.52
C SER A 434 14.69 -15.97 21.63
N VAL A 435 15.36 -14.84 21.29
CA VAL A 435 15.75 -13.81 22.26
C VAL A 435 14.53 -13.22 22.96
N ALA A 436 13.46 -12.92 22.23
CA ALA A 436 12.23 -12.38 22.81
C ALA A 436 11.57 -13.36 23.80
N VAL A 437 11.47 -14.64 23.42
CA VAL A 437 10.94 -15.68 24.31
C VAL A 437 11.79 -15.80 25.58
N ILE A 438 13.10 -15.81 25.44
CA ILE A 438 14.04 -15.87 26.59
C ILE A 438 13.85 -14.64 27.47
N ALA A 439 13.84 -13.42 26.91
CA ALA A 439 13.68 -12.16 27.66
C ALA A 439 12.37 -12.11 28.45
N ILE A 440 11.25 -12.48 27.83
CA ILE A 440 9.93 -12.56 28.47
C ILE A 440 9.95 -13.61 29.59
N ALA A 441 10.55 -14.77 29.32
CA ALA A 441 10.64 -15.84 30.31
C ALA A 441 11.50 -15.45 31.52
N PHE A 442 12.64 -14.77 31.32
CA PHE A 442 13.46 -14.29 32.42
C PHE A 442 12.76 -13.19 33.22
N ARG A 443 11.94 -12.35 32.60
CA ARG A 443 11.23 -11.27 33.27
C ARG A 443 10.01 -11.74 34.07
N PHE A 444 9.25 -12.72 33.56
CA PHE A 444 7.98 -13.15 34.17
C PHE A 444 8.01 -14.59 34.68
N LEU A 445 8.48 -15.54 33.87
CA LEU A 445 8.39 -16.97 34.17
C LEU A 445 9.39 -17.39 35.27
N VAL A 446 10.62 -16.92 35.20
CA VAL A 446 11.67 -17.27 36.18
C VAL A 446 11.33 -16.74 37.58
N PRO A 447 10.91 -15.46 37.79
CA PRO A 447 10.47 -14.99 39.08
C PRO A 447 9.26 -15.76 39.61
N PHE A 448 8.30 -16.08 38.73
CA PHE A 448 7.11 -16.83 39.09
C PHE A 448 7.44 -18.24 39.64
N PHE A 449 8.26 -19.01 38.93
CA PHE A 449 8.63 -20.35 39.38
C PHE A 449 9.57 -20.34 40.60
N LYS A 450 10.51 -19.39 40.68
CA LYS A 450 11.37 -19.24 41.85
C LYS A 450 10.63 -18.80 43.11
N GLY A 451 9.54 -18.03 42.95
CA GLY A 451 8.70 -17.61 44.07
C GLY A 451 7.79 -18.72 44.60
N ASN A 452 7.33 -19.64 43.74
CA ASN A 452 6.38 -20.68 44.09
C ASN A 452 7.02 -22.05 44.39
N LEU A 453 8.25 -22.32 43.97
CA LEU A 453 8.92 -23.60 44.12
C LEU A 453 10.24 -23.44 44.89
N PRO A 454 10.45 -24.20 45.98
CA PRO A 454 11.67 -24.05 46.81
C PRO A 454 12.93 -24.56 46.11
N GLY A 455 14.04 -23.88 46.33
CA GLY A 455 15.39 -24.30 45.94
C GLY A 455 15.62 -24.42 44.43
N ILE A 456 16.26 -25.50 44.01
CA ILE A 456 16.71 -25.73 42.64
C ILE A 456 15.59 -26.03 41.63
N TRP A 457 14.44 -26.53 42.16
CA TRP A 457 13.31 -26.97 41.33
C TRP A 457 12.66 -25.84 40.51
N GLY A 458 12.59 -24.62 41.08
CA GLY A 458 12.10 -23.45 40.36
C GLY A 458 13.00 -23.07 39.17
N SER A 459 14.31 -23.18 39.33
CA SER A 459 15.27 -22.93 38.23
C SER A 459 15.24 -24.06 37.17
N LEU A 460 15.09 -25.30 37.60
CA LEU A 460 15.03 -26.48 36.70
C LEU A 460 13.76 -26.44 35.82
N LEU A 461 12.61 -26.15 36.43
CA LEU A 461 11.36 -26.05 35.70
C LEU A 461 11.38 -24.83 34.75
N SER A 462 11.94 -23.70 35.18
CA SER A 462 12.14 -22.56 34.31
C SER A 462 13.00 -22.88 33.09
N ALA A 463 14.15 -23.53 33.31
CA ALA A 463 15.04 -23.96 32.21
C ALA A 463 14.33 -24.90 31.22
N LEU A 464 13.62 -25.92 31.74
CA LEU A 464 12.87 -26.87 30.92
C LEU A 464 11.84 -26.17 30.05
N VAL A 465 11.02 -25.31 30.65
CA VAL A 465 9.95 -24.61 29.95
C VAL A 465 10.54 -23.64 28.89
N ILE A 466 11.57 -22.86 29.23
CA ILE A 466 12.22 -21.95 28.28
C ILE A 466 12.79 -22.73 27.11
N VAL A 467 13.57 -23.80 27.38
CA VAL A 467 14.18 -24.63 26.33
C VAL A 467 13.12 -25.28 25.44
N LEU A 468 11.99 -25.73 26.03
CA LEU A 468 10.89 -26.30 25.27
C LEU A 468 10.28 -25.28 24.31
N PHE A 469 10.03 -24.04 24.78
CA PHE A 469 9.45 -22.97 23.95
C PHE A 469 10.38 -22.50 22.84
N ILE A 470 11.70 -22.40 23.05
CA ILE A 470 12.66 -21.97 22.03
C ILE A 470 13.04 -23.12 21.08
N SER A 471 12.83 -24.38 21.45
CA SER A 471 13.30 -25.55 20.70
C SER A 471 12.82 -25.63 19.25
N PRO A 472 11.55 -25.29 18.88
CA PRO A 472 11.14 -25.31 17.48
C PRO A 472 11.84 -24.27 16.63
N PHE A 473 12.17 -23.11 17.20
CA PHE A 473 12.87 -22.03 16.53
C PHE A 473 14.37 -22.36 16.34
N LEU A 474 15.02 -22.87 17.39
CA LEU A 474 16.41 -23.32 17.30
C LEU A 474 16.58 -24.46 16.30
N ARG A 475 15.65 -25.41 16.27
CA ARG A 475 15.65 -26.46 15.27
C ARG A 475 15.51 -25.92 13.85
N ALA A 476 14.65 -24.92 13.64
CA ALA A 476 14.50 -24.26 12.34
C ALA A 476 15.81 -23.57 11.90
N ILE A 477 16.52 -22.92 12.83
CA ILE A 477 17.85 -22.35 12.56
C ILE A 477 18.81 -23.42 12.06
N MET A 478 18.91 -24.57 12.70
CA MET A 478 19.91 -25.62 12.40
C MET A 478 19.65 -26.37 11.10
N ILE A 479 18.39 -26.75 10.83
CA ILE A 479 18.08 -27.78 9.81
C ILE A 479 17.46 -27.20 8.54
N LYS A 480 16.78 -26.05 8.64
CA LYS A 480 16.03 -25.51 7.50
C LYS A 480 16.94 -25.17 6.32
N LYS A 481 16.47 -25.45 5.09
CA LYS A 481 17.21 -25.23 3.84
C LYS A 481 18.43 -26.13 3.57
N ASN A 482 18.79 -27.04 4.49
CA ASN A 482 19.90 -27.98 4.25
C ASN A 482 19.59 -29.01 3.14
N HIS A 483 18.31 -29.15 2.73
CA HIS A 483 17.83 -29.99 1.63
C HIS A 483 17.12 -29.19 0.54
N SER A 484 17.36 -27.88 0.44
CA SER A 484 16.80 -27.07 -0.65
C SER A 484 17.46 -27.40 -1.99
N VAL A 485 16.77 -27.09 -3.08
CA VAL A 485 17.29 -27.32 -4.43
C VAL A 485 18.64 -26.60 -4.61
N GLU A 486 18.74 -25.36 -4.14
CA GLU A 486 19.94 -24.54 -4.23
C GLU A 486 21.12 -25.17 -3.46
N PHE A 487 20.86 -25.71 -2.24
CA PHE A 487 21.87 -26.37 -1.43
C PHE A 487 22.37 -27.66 -2.11
N VAL A 488 21.45 -28.51 -2.58
CA VAL A 488 21.77 -29.78 -3.23
C VAL A 488 22.51 -29.56 -4.55
N THR A 489 22.13 -28.55 -5.33
CA THR A 489 22.80 -28.21 -6.60
C THR A 489 24.24 -27.77 -6.32
N LEU A 490 24.46 -26.82 -5.38
CA LEU A 490 25.78 -26.35 -4.99
C LEU A 490 26.67 -27.48 -4.41
N TRP A 491 26.06 -28.42 -3.67
CA TRP A 491 26.76 -29.57 -3.10
C TRP A 491 27.27 -30.53 -4.19
N ARG A 492 26.49 -30.69 -5.29
CA ARG A 492 26.82 -31.58 -6.41
C ARG A 492 27.78 -30.94 -7.44
N ASP A 493 27.69 -29.62 -7.59
CA ASP A 493 28.37 -28.87 -8.63
C ASP A 493 29.90 -28.90 -8.47
N SER A 494 30.44 -28.72 -7.25
CA SER A 494 31.90 -28.72 -6.99
C SER A 494 32.24 -29.23 -5.62
N ARG A 495 33.38 -29.98 -5.52
CA ARG A 495 33.94 -30.38 -4.24
C ARG A 495 34.36 -29.20 -3.36
N GLY A 496 34.82 -28.08 -3.96
CA GLY A 496 35.17 -26.85 -3.28
C GLY A 496 33.98 -26.17 -2.55
N ASN A 497 32.76 -26.36 -3.01
CA ASN A 497 31.55 -25.79 -2.40
C ASN A 497 31.12 -26.49 -1.10
N ARG A 498 31.61 -27.71 -0.85
CA ARG A 498 31.21 -28.54 0.31
C ARG A 498 31.68 -27.97 1.63
N ALA A 499 32.92 -27.50 1.70
CA ALA A 499 33.51 -26.94 2.93
C ALA A 499 32.75 -25.65 3.40
N PRO A 500 32.48 -24.64 2.55
CA PRO A 500 31.67 -23.49 2.93
C PRO A 500 30.25 -23.87 3.33
N LEU A 501 29.63 -24.85 2.66
CA LEU A 501 28.25 -25.30 3.00
C LEU A 501 28.22 -25.98 4.38
N VAL A 502 29.21 -26.83 4.71
CA VAL A 502 29.34 -27.43 6.04
C VAL A 502 29.61 -26.37 7.09
N ALA A 503 30.47 -25.38 6.80
CA ALA A 503 30.74 -24.26 7.70
C ALA A 503 29.47 -23.49 8.07
N THR A 504 28.57 -23.24 7.12
CA THR A 504 27.25 -22.59 7.41
C THR A 504 26.37 -23.43 8.34
N ILE A 505 26.38 -24.75 8.21
CA ILE A 505 25.62 -25.65 9.10
C ILE A 505 26.23 -25.63 10.51
N VAL A 506 27.56 -25.75 10.61
CA VAL A 506 28.28 -25.74 11.91
C VAL A 506 28.05 -24.42 12.64
N LEU A 507 28.17 -23.29 11.94
CA LEU A 507 27.91 -21.96 12.52
C LEU A 507 26.50 -21.83 13.10
N ARG A 508 25.48 -22.34 12.41
CA ARG A 508 24.09 -22.33 12.85
C ARG A 508 23.84 -23.26 14.05
N ILE A 509 24.50 -24.38 14.11
CA ILE A 509 24.47 -25.26 15.28
C ILE A 509 25.16 -24.60 16.48
N LEU A 510 26.33 -23.98 16.30
CA LEU A 510 26.99 -23.23 17.35
C LEU A 510 26.14 -22.07 17.89
N LEU A 511 25.45 -21.39 17.02
CA LEU A 511 24.47 -20.34 17.40
C LEU A 511 23.34 -20.93 18.27
N ALA A 512 22.80 -22.09 17.91
CA ALA A 512 21.76 -22.74 18.69
C ALA A 512 22.28 -23.20 20.07
N VAL A 513 23.50 -23.73 20.12
CA VAL A 513 24.17 -24.09 21.37
C VAL A 513 24.36 -22.86 22.26
N SER A 514 24.78 -21.72 21.70
CA SER A 514 24.94 -20.47 22.47
C SER A 514 23.67 -19.97 23.13
N PHE A 515 22.53 -20.11 22.48
CA PHE A 515 21.21 -19.77 23.08
C PHE A 515 20.89 -20.68 24.28
N VAL A 516 21.10 -21.97 24.14
CA VAL A 516 20.85 -22.91 25.24
C VAL A 516 21.86 -22.69 26.39
N MET A 517 23.12 -22.43 26.06
CA MET A 517 24.13 -22.05 27.06
C MET A 517 23.75 -20.81 27.84
N PHE A 518 23.27 -19.77 27.15
CA PHE A 518 22.81 -18.52 27.77
C PHE A 518 21.69 -18.75 28.79
N VAL A 519 20.71 -19.59 28.44
CA VAL A 519 19.57 -19.92 29.33
C VAL A 519 20.06 -20.68 30.55
N ILE A 520 20.94 -21.69 30.36
CA ILE A 520 21.44 -22.51 31.48
C ILE A 520 22.35 -21.68 32.39
N ALA A 521 23.30 -20.91 31.82
CA ALA A 521 24.21 -20.08 32.59
C ALA A 521 23.49 -18.97 33.39
N GLY A 522 22.39 -18.42 32.87
CA GLY A 522 21.57 -17.42 33.55
C GLY A 522 20.74 -17.98 34.72
N LEU A 523 20.47 -19.28 34.74
CA LEU A 523 19.69 -19.95 35.78
C LEU A 523 20.52 -20.73 36.81
N PHE A 524 21.67 -21.22 36.44
CA PHE A 524 22.54 -22.09 37.26
C PHE A 524 23.98 -21.56 37.29
N LYS A 525 24.59 -21.63 38.48
CA LYS A 525 26.02 -21.31 38.67
C LYS A 525 26.83 -22.59 38.46
N LEU A 526 26.97 -23.03 37.21
CA LEU A 526 27.72 -24.23 36.82
C LEU A 526 29.03 -23.84 36.13
N SER A 527 30.00 -24.75 36.11
CA SER A 527 31.24 -24.54 35.34
C SER A 527 30.91 -24.46 33.83
N VAL A 528 31.68 -23.64 33.09
CA VAL A 528 31.42 -23.39 31.65
C VAL A 528 31.46 -24.69 30.84
N GLY A 529 32.32 -25.63 31.18
CA GLY A 529 32.40 -26.93 30.50
C GLY A 529 31.14 -27.78 30.69
N LEU A 530 30.57 -27.79 31.90
CA LEU A 530 29.34 -28.53 32.19
C LEU A 530 28.13 -27.91 31.51
N VAL A 531 28.04 -26.58 31.50
CA VAL A 531 27.00 -25.82 30.76
C VAL A 531 27.07 -26.14 29.27
N PHE A 532 28.26 -26.14 28.69
CA PHE A 532 28.50 -26.49 27.30
C PHE A 532 28.06 -27.93 26.99
N GLY A 533 28.50 -28.91 27.81
CA GLY A 533 28.12 -30.32 27.62
C GLY A 533 26.62 -30.55 27.65
N VAL A 534 25.91 -29.95 28.62
CA VAL A 534 24.44 -30.02 28.71
C VAL A 534 23.77 -29.35 27.52
N ALA A 535 24.25 -28.16 27.08
CA ALA A 535 23.74 -27.47 25.94
C ALA A 535 23.87 -28.27 24.64
N VAL A 536 25.02 -28.87 24.40
CA VAL A 536 25.26 -29.75 23.25
C VAL A 536 24.32 -30.95 23.27
N LEU A 537 24.15 -31.62 24.43
CA LEU A 537 23.26 -32.76 24.59
C LEU A 537 21.81 -32.38 24.26
N LEU A 538 21.33 -31.26 24.80
CA LEU A 538 19.97 -30.75 24.51
C LEU A 538 19.80 -30.43 23.03
N VAL A 539 20.77 -29.81 22.36
CA VAL A 539 20.74 -29.54 20.94
C VAL A 539 20.68 -30.82 20.11
N ILE A 540 21.43 -31.84 20.46
CA ILE A 540 21.37 -33.17 19.82
C ILE A 540 19.94 -33.76 19.95
N VAL A 541 19.36 -33.72 21.15
CA VAL A 541 17.99 -34.19 21.40
C VAL A 541 16.99 -33.40 20.55
N MET A 542 17.16 -32.07 20.42
CA MET A 542 16.28 -31.22 19.56
C MET A 542 16.38 -31.62 18.08
N ILE A 543 17.57 -31.93 17.58
CA ILE A 543 17.80 -32.37 16.20
C ILE A 543 17.08 -33.71 15.93
N LEU A 544 17.22 -34.66 16.85
CA LEU A 544 16.68 -36.01 16.71
C LEU A 544 15.16 -36.11 16.95
N SER A 545 14.57 -35.19 17.68
CA SER A 545 13.15 -35.22 18.04
C SER A 545 12.21 -35.08 16.84
N ARG A 546 11.40 -36.12 16.59
CA ARG A 546 10.35 -36.11 15.52
C ARG A 546 9.20 -35.16 15.87
N GLN A 547 8.86 -35.00 17.15
CA GLN A 547 7.77 -34.13 17.60
C GLN A 547 8.09 -32.65 17.39
N LEU A 548 9.31 -32.22 17.71
CA LEU A 548 9.79 -30.86 17.43
C LEU A 548 9.86 -30.56 15.93
N LYS A 549 10.17 -31.56 15.10
CA LYS A 549 10.09 -31.44 13.64
C LYS A 549 8.67 -31.08 13.19
N ARG A 550 7.67 -31.77 13.71
CA ARG A 550 6.27 -31.57 13.38
C ARG A 550 5.78 -30.19 13.82
N GLN A 551 6.14 -29.77 15.04
CA GLN A 551 5.78 -28.43 15.56
C GLN A 551 6.44 -27.31 14.77
N SER A 552 7.75 -27.39 14.48
CA SER A 552 8.46 -26.40 13.68
C SER A 552 7.85 -26.23 12.27
N ILE A 553 7.49 -27.33 11.61
CA ILE A 553 6.85 -27.29 10.29
C ILE A 553 5.44 -26.69 10.39
N MET A 554 4.67 -27.01 11.46
CA MET A 554 3.33 -26.49 11.66
C MET A 554 3.32 -24.98 11.89
N ILE A 555 4.22 -24.45 12.74
CA ILE A 555 4.38 -23.02 13.01
C ILE A 555 4.71 -22.30 11.70
N GLU A 556 5.66 -22.84 10.95
CA GLU A 556 6.06 -22.26 9.68
C GLU A 556 4.92 -22.27 8.64
N ARG A 557 4.23 -23.39 8.50
CA ARG A 557 3.09 -23.51 7.58
C ARG A 557 2.00 -22.51 7.90
N THR A 558 1.66 -22.36 9.18
CA THR A 558 0.67 -21.37 9.63
C THR A 558 1.14 -19.94 9.33
N PHE A 559 2.40 -19.63 9.60
CA PHE A 559 2.95 -18.30 9.29
C PHE A 559 2.90 -17.98 7.80
N PHE A 560 3.33 -18.90 6.93
CA PHE A 560 3.28 -18.68 5.48
C PHE A 560 1.85 -18.67 4.92
N GLN A 561 0.95 -19.46 5.48
CA GLN A 561 -0.46 -19.42 5.12
C GLN A 561 -1.08 -18.07 5.51
N ASN A 562 -0.78 -17.54 6.68
CA ASN A 562 -1.26 -16.23 7.12
C ASN A 562 -0.67 -15.11 6.26
N LEU A 563 0.64 -15.13 5.99
CA LEU A 563 1.32 -14.16 5.13
C LEU A 563 0.78 -14.16 3.67
N ARG A 564 0.26 -15.28 3.19
CA ARG A 564 -0.28 -15.42 1.83
C ARG A 564 -1.81 -15.42 1.78
N SER A 565 -2.48 -15.25 2.91
CA SER A 565 -3.93 -15.43 3.00
C SER A 565 -4.71 -14.47 2.10
N ARG A 566 -4.32 -13.19 2.06
CA ARG A 566 -4.88 -12.18 1.15
C ARG A 566 -4.65 -12.54 -0.32
N ASP A 567 -3.43 -12.95 -0.67
CA ASP A 567 -3.06 -13.31 -2.03
C ASP A 567 -3.82 -14.53 -2.54
N MET A 568 -3.92 -15.58 -1.72
CA MET A 568 -4.68 -16.79 -2.07
C MET A 568 -6.16 -16.48 -2.28
N ARG A 569 -6.72 -15.55 -1.49
CA ARG A 569 -8.11 -15.11 -1.69
C ARG A 569 -8.27 -14.31 -2.99
N ALA A 570 -7.38 -13.35 -3.25
CA ALA A 570 -7.40 -12.56 -4.48
C ALA A 570 -7.17 -13.43 -5.73
N GLU A 571 -6.32 -14.45 -5.63
CA GLU A 571 -6.11 -15.45 -6.69
C GLU A 571 -7.35 -16.33 -6.88
N TYR A 572 -7.98 -16.78 -5.80
CA TYR A 572 -9.22 -17.56 -5.83
C TYR A 572 -10.39 -16.78 -6.44
N LEU A 573 -10.48 -15.48 -6.14
CA LEU A 573 -11.50 -14.58 -6.69
C LEU A 573 -11.18 -14.09 -8.12
N GLY A 574 -9.99 -14.42 -8.65
CA GLY A 574 -9.55 -13.98 -9.97
C GLY A 574 -9.08 -12.52 -10.05
N GLU A 575 -8.95 -11.84 -8.91
CA GLU A 575 -8.56 -10.43 -8.82
C GLU A 575 -7.05 -10.22 -9.00
N LYS A 576 -6.26 -11.29 -8.92
CA LYS A 576 -4.80 -11.23 -8.99
C LYS A 576 -4.25 -12.05 -10.17
N LYS A 577 -3.28 -11.46 -10.88
CA LYS A 577 -2.54 -12.16 -11.92
C LYS A 577 -1.74 -13.33 -11.33
N PRO A 578 -1.70 -14.50 -11.99
CA PRO A 578 -0.89 -15.64 -11.54
C PRO A 578 0.59 -15.27 -11.38
N GLU A 579 1.27 -15.83 -10.36
CA GLU A 579 2.69 -15.55 -10.07
C GLU A 579 3.65 -15.88 -11.25
N TYR A 580 3.28 -16.82 -12.12
CA TYR A 580 4.08 -17.19 -13.30
C TYR A 580 4.11 -16.09 -14.37
N ALA A 581 3.13 -15.17 -14.39
CA ALA A 581 3.08 -14.07 -15.34
C ALA A 581 4.33 -13.16 -15.25
N GLY A 582 4.91 -13.01 -14.06
CA GLY A 582 6.13 -12.22 -13.84
C GLY A 582 7.43 -12.86 -14.32
N ARG A 583 7.45 -14.18 -14.54
CA ARG A 583 8.65 -14.91 -15.00
C ARG A 583 8.85 -14.90 -16.51
N LEU A 584 7.80 -14.60 -17.25
CA LEU A 584 7.84 -14.52 -18.73
C LEU A 584 8.40 -13.17 -19.22
N LEU A 585 8.45 -12.15 -18.35
CA LEU A 585 8.97 -10.82 -18.64
C LEU A 585 10.48 -10.77 -18.97
N SER A 586 11.22 -11.88 -18.79
CA SER A 586 12.66 -11.95 -19.08
C SER A 586 12.99 -12.30 -20.55
N ARG A 587 11.98 -12.40 -21.45
CA ARG A 587 12.15 -12.83 -22.84
C ARG A 587 11.40 -11.96 -23.85
N ASP A 588 11.43 -10.66 -23.76
CA ASP A 588 10.72 -9.71 -24.64
C ASP A 588 9.21 -10.02 -24.88
N LEU A 589 8.65 -10.96 -24.11
CA LEU A 589 7.24 -11.34 -24.14
C LEU A 589 6.55 -10.79 -22.91
N HIS A 590 5.53 -9.97 -23.11
CA HIS A 590 4.77 -9.33 -22.04
C HIS A 590 3.37 -9.91 -21.94
N LEU A 591 2.89 -10.04 -20.69
CA LEU A 591 1.50 -10.38 -20.39
C LEU A 591 0.75 -9.08 -20.10
N THR A 592 -0.27 -8.81 -20.92
CA THR A 592 -1.10 -7.61 -20.79
C THR A 592 -2.58 -8.01 -20.75
N ASP A 593 -3.35 -7.29 -19.91
CA ASP A 593 -4.79 -7.50 -19.82
C ASP A 593 -5.51 -6.47 -20.68
N TYR A 594 -6.48 -6.93 -21.45
CA TYR A 594 -7.41 -6.12 -22.21
C TYR A 594 -8.84 -6.48 -21.84
N GLU A 595 -9.71 -5.50 -21.76
CA GLU A 595 -11.14 -5.69 -21.55
C GLU A 595 -11.85 -5.56 -22.88
N ILE A 596 -12.70 -6.54 -23.22
CA ILE A 596 -13.48 -6.51 -24.46
C ILE A 596 -14.58 -5.46 -24.31
N PRO A 597 -14.59 -4.40 -25.16
CA PRO A 597 -15.63 -3.39 -25.12
C PRO A 597 -17.03 -4.00 -25.31
N GLY A 598 -18.04 -3.39 -24.71
CA GLY A 598 -19.42 -3.88 -24.75
C GLY A 598 -19.96 -4.09 -26.16
N GLU A 599 -19.58 -3.23 -27.09
CA GLU A 599 -20.02 -3.24 -28.50
C GLU A 599 -18.93 -3.72 -29.48
N SER A 600 -17.95 -4.44 -28.98
CA SER A 600 -16.87 -4.94 -29.82
C SER A 600 -17.37 -5.93 -30.88
N ALA A 601 -16.92 -5.77 -32.12
CA ALA A 601 -17.12 -6.73 -33.20
C ALA A 601 -16.53 -8.14 -32.92
N TRP A 602 -15.77 -8.28 -31.85
CA TRP A 602 -15.20 -9.54 -31.37
C TRP A 602 -16.14 -10.28 -30.41
N ALA A 603 -17.12 -9.58 -29.85
CA ALA A 603 -18.11 -10.19 -28.97
C ALA A 603 -18.92 -11.26 -29.70
N GLY A 604 -19.16 -12.38 -29.05
CA GLY A 604 -19.87 -13.53 -29.61
C GLY A 604 -19.06 -14.44 -30.51
N LYS A 605 -17.86 -14.04 -30.99
CA LYS A 605 -16.99 -14.83 -31.83
C LYS A 605 -16.08 -15.75 -31.02
N THR A 606 -15.71 -16.89 -31.60
CA THR A 606 -14.75 -17.83 -31.01
C THR A 606 -13.32 -17.36 -31.21
N LEU A 607 -12.39 -17.81 -30.35
CA LEU A 607 -10.96 -17.52 -30.51
C LEU A 607 -10.40 -18.03 -31.83
N ALA A 608 -10.98 -19.14 -32.39
CA ALA A 608 -10.62 -19.65 -33.69
C ALA A 608 -11.02 -18.69 -34.83
N GLU A 609 -12.24 -18.14 -34.80
CA GLU A 609 -12.72 -17.15 -35.76
C GLU A 609 -11.93 -15.85 -35.74
N LEU A 610 -11.57 -15.39 -34.52
CA LEU A 610 -10.80 -14.16 -34.30
C LEU A 610 -9.34 -14.31 -34.72
N ASN A 611 -8.77 -15.50 -34.52
CA ASN A 611 -7.41 -15.89 -34.92
C ASN A 611 -6.34 -14.82 -34.57
N PHE A 612 -6.33 -14.38 -33.33
CA PHE A 612 -5.45 -13.32 -32.85
C PHE A 612 -3.96 -13.63 -33.09
N GLY A 613 -3.57 -14.89 -32.94
CA GLY A 613 -2.19 -15.33 -33.20
C GLY A 613 -1.72 -15.05 -34.62
N LYS A 614 -2.56 -15.27 -35.62
CA LYS A 614 -2.20 -15.06 -37.04
C LYS A 614 -2.35 -13.60 -37.47
N ARG A 615 -3.33 -12.89 -36.90
CA ARG A 615 -3.62 -11.49 -37.29
C ARG A 615 -2.71 -10.48 -36.59
N TYR A 616 -2.40 -10.71 -35.31
CA TYR A 616 -1.73 -9.74 -34.46
C TYR A 616 -0.50 -10.31 -33.71
N GLY A 617 -0.16 -11.59 -33.90
CA GLY A 617 0.92 -12.26 -33.16
C GLY A 617 0.59 -12.53 -31.67
N VAL A 618 -0.65 -12.26 -31.25
CA VAL A 618 -1.06 -12.24 -29.85
C VAL A 618 -1.73 -13.55 -29.45
N HIS A 619 -1.33 -14.14 -28.31
CA HIS A 619 -1.92 -15.38 -27.80
C HIS A 619 -2.71 -15.12 -26.51
N VAL A 620 -3.97 -15.57 -26.46
CA VAL A 620 -4.82 -15.45 -25.28
C VAL A 620 -4.46 -16.55 -24.28
N VAL A 621 -4.01 -16.15 -23.11
CA VAL A 621 -3.55 -17.06 -22.05
C VAL A 621 -4.66 -17.33 -21.03
N SER A 622 -5.47 -16.34 -20.72
CA SER A 622 -6.63 -16.51 -19.85
C SER A 622 -7.75 -15.53 -20.18
N ILE A 623 -8.97 -15.88 -19.79
CA ILE A 623 -10.16 -15.05 -19.90
C ILE A 623 -10.78 -14.97 -18.52
N LEU A 624 -10.96 -13.77 -17.98
CA LEU A 624 -11.69 -13.52 -16.77
C LEU A 624 -13.10 -13.01 -17.13
N ARG A 625 -14.10 -13.82 -16.86
CA ARG A 625 -15.52 -13.54 -17.10
C ARG A 625 -16.25 -13.37 -15.78
N GLY A 626 -16.56 -12.16 -15.41
CA GLY A 626 -17.08 -11.87 -14.07
C GLY A 626 -16.12 -12.40 -12.99
N ARG A 627 -16.54 -13.43 -12.23
CA ARG A 627 -15.72 -14.06 -11.19
C ARG A 627 -15.06 -15.39 -11.61
N ARG A 628 -15.28 -15.83 -12.85
CA ARG A 628 -14.75 -17.10 -13.36
C ARG A 628 -13.58 -16.88 -14.29
N ARG A 629 -12.45 -17.49 -14.00
CA ARG A 629 -11.26 -17.48 -14.86
C ARG A 629 -11.19 -18.76 -15.68
N ILE A 630 -10.98 -18.62 -16.99
CA ILE A 630 -10.73 -19.69 -17.93
C ILE A 630 -9.26 -19.60 -18.32
N ASN A 631 -8.43 -20.50 -17.83
CA ASN A 631 -7.00 -20.56 -18.14
C ASN A 631 -6.79 -21.41 -19.41
N ILE A 632 -5.90 -20.95 -20.28
CA ILE A 632 -5.56 -21.60 -21.58
C ILE A 632 -6.85 -21.92 -22.34
N PRO A 633 -7.63 -20.89 -22.75
CA PRO A 633 -8.92 -21.13 -23.39
C PRO A 633 -8.72 -21.87 -24.72
N GLY A 634 -9.55 -22.88 -24.94
CA GLY A 634 -9.55 -23.60 -26.23
C GLY A 634 -10.06 -22.73 -27.38
N ALA A 635 -9.76 -23.12 -28.60
CA ALA A 635 -10.12 -22.39 -29.82
C ALA A 635 -11.63 -22.14 -30.01
N SER A 636 -12.48 -22.98 -29.42
CA SER A 636 -13.94 -22.90 -29.46
C SER A 636 -14.55 -21.96 -28.43
N VAL A 637 -13.74 -21.40 -27.52
CA VAL A 637 -14.25 -20.45 -26.48
C VAL A 637 -14.63 -19.16 -27.16
N ARG A 638 -15.86 -18.69 -26.89
CA ARG A 638 -16.38 -17.41 -27.37
C ARG A 638 -16.01 -16.29 -26.42
N LEU A 639 -15.71 -15.11 -26.94
CA LEU A 639 -15.54 -13.89 -26.16
C LEU A 639 -16.89 -13.23 -25.95
N PHE A 640 -17.07 -12.63 -24.77
CA PHE A 640 -18.26 -11.86 -24.44
C PHE A 640 -17.87 -10.43 -24.05
N PRO A 641 -18.80 -9.48 -24.13
CA PRO A 641 -18.60 -8.14 -23.62
C PRO A 641 -18.10 -8.16 -22.18
N LEU A 642 -17.20 -7.27 -21.83
CA LEU A 642 -16.57 -7.14 -20.50
C LEU A 642 -15.71 -8.34 -20.07
N ASP A 643 -15.46 -9.32 -20.96
CA ASP A 643 -14.43 -10.32 -20.70
C ASP A 643 -13.05 -9.64 -20.61
N LYS A 644 -12.31 -9.90 -19.55
CA LYS A 644 -10.91 -9.47 -19.44
C LYS A 644 -10.02 -10.58 -19.97
N ILE A 645 -9.46 -10.35 -21.14
CA ILE A 645 -8.53 -11.29 -21.76
C ILE A 645 -7.10 -10.94 -21.36
N GLN A 646 -6.37 -11.93 -20.92
CA GLN A 646 -4.94 -11.83 -20.68
C GLN A 646 -4.21 -12.41 -21.89
N VAL A 647 -3.37 -11.59 -22.50
CA VAL A 647 -2.67 -11.93 -23.74
C VAL A 647 -1.16 -11.88 -23.54
N ILE A 648 -0.43 -12.72 -24.27
CA ILE A 648 1.03 -12.74 -24.32
C ILE A 648 1.50 -12.44 -25.73
N ALA A 649 2.37 -11.45 -25.85
CA ALA A 649 3.03 -11.07 -27.09
C ALA A 649 4.21 -10.14 -26.83
N THR A 650 4.96 -9.74 -27.88
CA THR A 650 6.00 -8.72 -27.81
C THR A 650 5.39 -7.31 -27.65
N ASP A 651 6.20 -6.34 -27.23
CA ASP A 651 5.72 -4.95 -27.07
C ASP A 651 5.17 -4.35 -28.38
N GLU A 652 5.75 -4.70 -29.54
CA GLU A 652 5.29 -4.25 -30.86
C GLU A 652 3.91 -4.83 -31.19
N GLU A 653 3.72 -6.12 -30.97
CA GLU A 653 2.47 -6.82 -31.21
C GLU A 653 1.36 -6.35 -30.26
N LEU A 654 1.69 -6.10 -28.99
CA LEU A 654 0.75 -5.56 -28.00
C LEU A 654 0.31 -4.13 -28.34
N ASN A 655 1.19 -3.30 -28.87
CA ASN A 655 0.85 -1.95 -29.31
C ASN A 655 -0.15 -1.98 -30.49
N VAL A 656 0.12 -2.82 -31.51
CA VAL A 656 -0.78 -3.00 -32.65
C VAL A 656 -2.14 -3.55 -32.21
N PHE A 657 -2.14 -4.53 -31.30
CA PHE A 657 -3.37 -5.11 -30.76
C PHE A 657 -4.16 -4.09 -29.93
N GLY A 658 -3.48 -3.27 -29.12
CA GLY A 658 -4.09 -2.23 -28.32
C GLY A 658 -4.67 -1.09 -29.16
N GLU A 659 -4.02 -0.69 -30.25
CA GLU A 659 -4.55 0.29 -31.20
C GLU A 659 -5.83 -0.19 -31.87
N GLU A 660 -5.89 -1.46 -32.25
CA GLU A 660 -7.09 -2.04 -32.85
C GLU A 660 -8.24 -2.14 -31.85
N MET A 661 -7.96 -2.49 -30.60
CA MET A 661 -8.94 -2.44 -29.51
C MET A 661 -9.48 -1.04 -29.28
N ASN A 662 -8.62 -0.02 -29.29
CA ASN A 662 -9.02 1.37 -29.12
C ASN A 662 -9.85 1.90 -30.30
N LYS A 663 -9.53 1.51 -31.55
CA LYS A 663 -10.35 1.87 -32.71
C LYS A 663 -11.79 1.31 -32.59
N LEU A 664 -11.91 0.08 -32.07
CA LEU A 664 -13.22 -0.53 -31.82
C LEU A 664 -14.01 0.16 -30.70
N SER A 665 -13.30 0.76 -29.71
CA SER A 665 -13.96 1.53 -28.64
C SER A 665 -14.29 2.97 -29.07
N THR A 666 -13.51 3.60 -29.95
CA THR A 666 -13.73 4.97 -30.41
C THR A 666 -14.90 5.08 -31.38
N ILE A 667 -15.17 4.00 -32.14
CA ILE A 667 -16.37 3.93 -33.00
C ILE A 667 -17.64 3.82 -32.16
N ALA A 668 -17.54 3.28 -30.95
CA ALA A 668 -18.66 3.15 -30.02
C ALA A 668 -18.97 4.46 -29.26
N GLU A 669 -17.99 5.29 -28.95
CA GLU A 669 -18.22 6.56 -28.24
C GLU A 669 -18.98 7.61 -29.07
N ASP A 670 -18.84 7.59 -30.39
CA ASP A 670 -19.57 8.51 -31.31
C ASP A 670 -20.93 7.96 -31.75
N ALA A 671 -21.24 6.68 -31.55
CA ALA A 671 -22.45 6.02 -32.02
C ALA A 671 -23.46 5.64 -30.91
N VAL A 672 -23.11 5.77 -29.66
CA VAL A 672 -24.01 5.47 -28.53
C VAL A 672 -24.63 6.77 -28.06
N GLU A 673 -25.77 7.15 -28.65
CA GLU A 673 -26.81 7.78 -27.83
C GLU A 673 -26.99 6.90 -26.59
N LYS A 674 -26.80 7.49 -25.42
CA LYS A 674 -27.06 6.83 -24.13
C LYS A 674 -28.54 6.49 -24.04
N SER A 675 -28.95 5.37 -24.63
CA SER A 675 -30.29 4.86 -24.45
C SER A 675 -30.38 4.23 -23.06
N GLU A 676 -30.84 5.00 -22.11
CA GLU A 676 -31.14 4.49 -20.77
C GLU A 676 -32.34 3.56 -20.86
N MET A 677 -32.17 2.34 -20.33
CA MET A 677 -33.29 1.43 -20.11
C MET A 677 -34.16 1.99 -19.00
N ILE A 678 -35.44 2.19 -19.29
CA ILE A 678 -36.41 2.69 -18.33
C ILE A 678 -37.50 1.67 -18.04
N LEU A 679 -37.96 1.68 -16.79
CA LEU A 679 -39.16 0.93 -16.36
C LEU A 679 -40.35 1.90 -16.33
N ARG A 680 -41.42 1.54 -17.02
CA ARG A 680 -42.67 2.32 -17.05
C ARG A 680 -43.90 1.44 -16.86
N GLN A 681 -44.99 2.05 -16.44
CA GLN A 681 -46.30 1.44 -16.36
C GLN A 681 -47.10 1.86 -17.57
N LEU A 682 -47.76 0.88 -18.21
CA LEU A 682 -48.72 1.05 -19.28
C LEU A 682 -50.10 0.61 -18.75
N ARG A 683 -51.06 1.49 -18.66
CA ARG A 683 -52.41 1.15 -18.28
C ARG A 683 -53.23 0.77 -19.51
N ILE A 684 -53.93 -0.35 -19.43
CA ILE A 684 -54.80 -0.84 -20.51
C ILE A 684 -56.21 -0.25 -20.28
N ASP A 685 -56.57 0.77 -21.01
CA ASP A 685 -57.87 1.42 -20.98
C ASP A 685 -58.82 0.85 -22.06
N ALA A 686 -60.09 1.19 -22.02
CA ALA A 686 -61.11 0.74 -22.99
C ALA A 686 -60.75 0.98 -24.45
N ASN A 687 -59.94 2.03 -24.74
CA ASN A 687 -59.47 2.39 -26.08
C ASN A 687 -58.05 1.86 -26.41
N SER A 688 -57.41 1.14 -25.51
CA SER A 688 -56.07 0.65 -25.72
C SER A 688 -55.99 -0.33 -26.89
N PRO A 689 -55.02 -0.20 -27.81
CA PRO A 689 -54.84 -1.11 -28.93
C PRO A 689 -54.44 -2.53 -28.49
N PHE A 690 -54.15 -2.71 -27.23
CA PHE A 690 -53.71 -3.99 -26.61
C PHE A 690 -54.84 -4.72 -25.90
N LEU A 691 -56.00 -4.07 -25.67
CA LEU A 691 -57.14 -4.68 -24.98
C LEU A 691 -57.61 -5.95 -25.70
N GLY A 692 -57.79 -7.03 -24.97
CA GLY A 692 -58.22 -8.33 -25.49
C GLY A 692 -57.15 -9.13 -26.27
N LYS A 693 -55.97 -8.58 -26.48
CA LYS A 693 -54.84 -9.29 -27.10
C LYS A 693 -54.04 -10.05 -26.08
N THR A 694 -53.51 -11.20 -26.45
CA THR A 694 -52.54 -11.91 -25.62
C THR A 694 -51.16 -11.26 -25.65
N LEU A 695 -50.32 -11.55 -24.70
CA LEU A 695 -48.92 -11.10 -24.68
C LEU A 695 -48.21 -11.32 -26.03
N LYS A 696 -48.50 -12.47 -26.66
CA LYS A 696 -47.93 -12.86 -27.94
C LYS A 696 -48.52 -12.04 -29.09
N ASP A 697 -49.85 -11.83 -29.13
CA ASP A 697 -50.56 -11.11 -30.20
C ASP A 697 -50.37 -9.59 -30.12
N ALA A 698 -50.05 -9.08 -28.96
CA ALA A 698 -49.71 -7.68 -28.74
C ALA A 698 -48.40 -7.26 -29.39
N GLY A 699 -47.46 -8.25 -29.59
CA GLY A 699 -46.18 -8.04 -30.28
C GLY A 699 -45.29 -6.99 -29.66
N ILE A 700 -45.42 -6.73 -28.35
CA ILE A 700 -44.72 -5.65 -27.66
C ILE A 700 -43.18 -5.86 -27.73
N ARG A 701 -42.73 -7.10 -27.68
CA ARG A 701 -41.32 -7.40 -27.76
C ARG A 701 -40.77 -7.26 -29.16
N GLU A 702 -41.48 -7.74 -30.15
CA GLU A 702 -41.04 -7.76 -31.57
C GLU A 702 -41.18 -6.40 -32.24
N LYS A 703 -42.25 -5.63 -31.92
CA LYS A 703 -42.57 -4.36 -32.60
C LYS A 703 -41.94 -3.17 -31.91
N TYR A 704 -41.88 -3.18 -30.57
CA TYR A 704 -41.42 -2.05 -29.76
C TYR A 704 -40.15 -2.31 -28.98
N HIS A 705 -39.52 -3.48 -29.11
CA HIS A 705 -38.32 -3.89 -28.38
C HIS A 705 -38.44 -3.71 -26.85
N CYS A 706 -39.65 -3.77 -26.31
CA CYS A 706 -39.93 -3.66 -24.89
C CYS A 706 -40.23 -5.02 -24.27
N LEU A 707 -39.79 -5.22 -23.03
CA LEU A 707 -40.04 -6.43 -22.25
C LEU A 707 -41.12 -6.17 -21.20
N ILE A 708 -42.12 -7.06 -21.13
CA ILE A 708 -43.10 -7.04 -20.04
C ILE A 708 -42.51 -7.79 -18.84
N VAL A 709 -42.46 -7.12 -17.70
CA VAL A 709 -41.87 -7.64 -16.45
C VAL A 709 -42.96 -8.17 -15.50
N GLY A 710 -44.19 -7.59 -15.60
CA GLY A 710 -45.29 -8.02 -14.80
C GLY A 710 -46.60 -7.35 -15.23
N VAL A 711 -47.74 -7.92 -14.83
CA VAL A 711 -49.05 -7.37 -15.02
C VAL A 711 -49.74 -7.28 -13.64
N GLU A 712 -50.28 -6.14 -13.32
CA GLU A 712 -51.09 -5.90 -12.13
C GLU A 712 -52.56 -5.92 -12.52
N ARG A 713 -53.33 -6.80 -11.92
CA ARG A 713 -54.77 -6.97 -12.17
C ARG A 713 -55.50 -7.08 -10.85
N GLY A 714 -56.48 -6.17 -10.63
CA GLY A 714 -57.29 -6.21 -9.40
C GLY A 714 -56.51 -6.06 -8.10
N GLY A 715 -55.31 -5.45 -8.12
CA GLY A 715 -54.46 -5.25 -6.97
C GLY A 715 -53.49 -6.42 -6.66
N GLU A 716 -53.46 -7.46 -7.47
CA GLU A 716 -52.46 -8.54 -7.41
C GLU A 716 -51.46 -8.41 -8.54
N THR A 717 -50.16 -8.52 -8.22
CA THR A 717 -49.07 -8.42 -9.21
C THR A 717 -48.68 -9.81 -9.71
N LEU A 718 -48.88 -10.08 -10.99
CA LEU A 718 -48.46 -11.28 -11.68
C LEU A 718 -47.02 -11.07 -12.23
N HIS A 719 -46.03 -11.56 -11.57
CA HIS A 719 -44.62 -11.41 -11.97
C HIS A 719 -44.22 -12.22 -13.22
N ALA A 720 -45.01 -13.19 -13.63
CA ALA A 720 -44.81 -13.97 -14.83
C ALA A 720 -46.20 -14.21 -15.47
N PRO A 721 -46.77 -13.21 -16.21
CA PRO A 721 -48.07 -13.37 -16.82
C PRO A 721 -48.03 -14.49 -17.88
N ASP A 722 -49.11 -15.27 -17.97
CA ASP A 722 -49.23 -16.32 -18.97
C ASP A 722 -49.28 -15.69 -20.37
N VAL A 723 -48.46 -16.26 -21.28
CA VAL A 723 -48.31 -15.75 -22.67
C VAL A 723 -49.64 -15.82 -23.45
N HIS A 724 -50.58 -16.67 -23.04
CA HIS A 724 -51.86 -16.89 -23.65
C HIS A 724 -53.02 -16.14 -22.99
N GLU A 725 -52.77 -15.44 -21.89
CA GLU A 725 -53.80 -14.69 -21.19
C GLU A 725 -53.99 -13.29 -21.83
N PRO A 726 -55.24 -12.90 -22.22
CA PRO A 726 -55.49 -11.60 -22.83
C PRO A 726 -55.46 -10.48 -21.78
N PHE A 727 -54.99 -9.32 -22.20
CA PHE A 727 -55.07 -8.10 -21.40
C PHE A 727 -56.53 -7.69 -21.20
N VAL A 728 -56.86 -7.30 -19.99
CA VAL A 728 -58.20 -6.84 -19.60
C VAL A 728 -58.15 -5.33 -19.27
N GLU A 729 -59.30 -4.69 -19.35
CA GLU A 729 -59.44 -3.28 -18.97
C GLU A 729 -59.00 -3.10 -17.51
N GLU A 730 -58.26 -2.01 -17.25
CA GLU A 730 -57.61 -1.65 -15.98
C GLU A 730 -56.35 -2.47 -15.62
N ASP A 731 -55.87 -3.35 -16.48
CA ASP A 731 -54.55 -3.97 -16.28
C ASP A 731 -53.46 -2.90 -16.31
N VAL A 732 -52.53 -2.96 -15.35
CA VAL A 732 -51.32 -2.14 -15.34
C VAL A 732 -50.12 -3.03 -15.71
N VAL A 733 -49.57 -2.79 -16.90
CA VAL A 733 -48.48 -3.59 -17.47
C VAL A 733 -47.16 -2.88 -17.19
N TRP A 734 -46.24 -3.57 -16.52
CA TRP A 734 -44.90 -3.07 -16.29
C TRP A 734 -43.99 -3.44 -17.45
N ILE A 735 -43.46 -2.40 -18.14
CA ILE A 735 -42.63 -2.53 -19.32
C ILE A 735 -41.22 -1.96 -19.08
N VAL A 736 -40.20 -2.67 -19.61
CA VAL A 736 -38.81 -2.24 -19.63
C VAL A 736 -38.36 -2.17 -21.07
N GLY A 737 -37.73 -1.10 -21.45
CA GLY A 737 -37.20 -0.89 -22.80
C GLY A 737 -36.31 0.35 -22.85
N GLU A 738 -35.75 0.61 -24.04
CA GLU A 738 -35.05 1.87 -24.28
C GLU A 738 -36.03 3.04 -24.21
N ASN A 739 -35.54 4.17 -23.73
CA ASN A 739 -36.36 5.36 -23.50
C ASN A 739 -37.19 5.71 -24.72
N VAL A 740 -36.60 5.67 -25.93
CA VAL A 740 -37.28 6.00 -27.20
C VAL A 740 -38.40 5.00 -27.54
N ASP A 741 -38.15 3.71 -27.33
CA ASP A 741 -39.09 2.64 -27.66
C ASP A 741 -40.24 2.55 -26.67
N VAL A 742 -39.97 2.80 -25.38
CA VAL A 742 -41.00 2.89 -24.34
C VAL A 742 -41.94 4.07 -24.59
N TYR A 743 -41.40 5.24 -24.98
CA TYR A 743 -42.27 6.39 -25.31
C TYR A 743 -43.09 6.17 -26.57
N LYS A 744 -42.61 5.47 -27.60
CA LYS A 744 -43.39 5.06 -28.76
C LYS A 744 -44.56 4.14 -28.37
N LEU A 745 -44.27 3.15 -27.50
CA LEU A 745 -45.29 2.21 -27.03
C LEU A 745 -46.35 2.91 -26.18
N VAL A 746 -45.94 3.80 -25.29
CA VAL A 746 -46.87 4.60 -24.46
C VAL A 746 -47.66 5.57 -25.33
N GLY A 747 -47.03 6.26 -26.30
CA GLY A 747 -47.70 7.19 -27.21
C GLY A 747 -48.75 6.52 -28.08
N GLU A 748 -48.50 5.31 -28.65
CA GLU A 748 -49.52 4.57 -29.39
C GLU A 748 -50.67 4.09 -28.50
N ASN A 749 -50.46 3.91 -27.20
CA ASN A 749 -51.53 3.61 -26.25
C ASN A 749 -52.37 4.84 -25.90
N ASP A 750 -51.72 6.02 -25.80
CA ASP A 750 -52.35 7.28 -25.37
C ASP A 750 -52.90 8.10 -26.56
N GLU A 751 -52.41 7.92 -27.80
CA GLU A 751 -52.92 8.60 -28.99
C GLU A 751 -54.38 8.21 -29.35
N ASN A 752 -54.95 7.17 -28.74
CA ASN A 752 -56.36 6.84 -28.85
C ASN A 752 -57.25 7.43 -27.73
N VAL A 753 -56.67 8.23 -26.83
CA VAL A 753 -57.42 9.09 -25.88
C VAL A 753 -57.46 10.50 -26.48
N ASP A 754 -58.59 10.85 -27.05
CA ASP A 754 -58.92 12.06 -27.80
C ASP A 754 -58.19 13.34 -27.37
N LEU A 755 -57.79 14.10 -28.39
CA LEU A 755 -57.80 15.55 -28.48
C LEU A 755 -59.08 16.18 -27.88
#